data_72d30d70e7f4ad1fb8d3567ab2117e26
#
_entry.id   72d30d70e7f4ad1fb8d3567ab2117e26
#
_cell.length_a   1.000
_cell.length_b   1.000
_cell.length_c   1.000
_cell.angle_alpha   90.00
_cell.angle_beta   90.00
_cell.angle_gamma   90.00
#
_symmetry.space_group_name_H-M   'P 1'
#
loop_
_entity.id
_entity.type
_entity.pdbx_description
1 polymer ?
#
loop_
_entity_poly.entity_id
_entity_poly.type
_entity_poly.pdbx_seq_one_letter_code
_entity_poly.pdbx_strand_id
1 'polypeptide(L)'
;MNDIEAKKKKEIHLTELELLAPAKNLECGIAAIDHGADAVYIGAPRFGARAAAANSLEDIKKLCDYAHQFRAKVHVTVNTIIYENEMEDTLKMIAELDRIGVDALLLQDMGVLWDVRANQLWHRELHSSTQCDARSADKVAWLSTLGFDRVVLARELSLDEIREIHKKNPSTQLEVFVHGALCVSYSGVCYASEKCFGRSANRGECAQFCRMKFNLIDSNENEIEHERHLLSLKDLCQIDHLQELADAGATSFKIEGRLKDVNYVKNVVAAYSRKLDELVAANPDKYCRASFGRAIHTFQPNLKKTFNRGFTNYFLNGRQPDIASFDTPKAMGEYVGKVKEIRGNVSFNVATVASFANGDGLCFINDEKELEGFRVNRVEGNRLYPLRMPEHLRPGMALYRNNDQAFENILSKKTASRKIPLHIRVTPQYSESGALQQVLIEIGASVNVPQLDSMTTEGFLEKHLFYKIDEYSYDFEAPLELARRPQGDNIRQQLSKMGNTIFECDEVVLAGDLENYFIPNSVLSEIRRDLIETATEGIQNIVDRSLVKGVVEEIFSAPYQLNQAGEHELNPEEFVWQPAYGKWPYLYNIANRSAEHFYKTHGMKHIEPAFEVEQPKGESLIMQCRHCIRYSLGYCVKRGGKKPQWKEPLFLELGDGRRFRLDFNCAECQMNVYSTK
;
A
#
# COMPACT_ATOMS: atom_id res chain seq x y z
N MET A 1 -22.50 -48.80 24.50
CA MET A 1 -22.98 -48.11 23.29
C MET A 1 -22.27 -46.77 23.28
N ASN A 2 -21.39 -46.61 22.37
CA ASN A 2 -20.34 -45.60 22.35
C ASN A 2 -20.85 -44.32 21.69
N ASP A 3 -20.94 -43.25 22.46
CA ASP A 3 -20.99 -41.90 21.93
C ASP A 3 -19.56 -41.38 21.69
N ILE A 4 -19.04 -41.68 20.51
CA ILE A 4 -17.90 -40.95 19.96
C ILE A 4 -18.51 -39.85 19.09
N GLU A 5 -18.87 -38.74 19.70
CA GLU A 5 -19.13 -37.51 19.00
C GLU A 5 -17.84 -37.08 18.25
N ALA A 6 -17.91 -37.19 16.94
CA ALA A 6 -16.94 -36.60 16.05
C ALA A 6 -16.95 -35.08 16.27
N LYS A 7 -16.02 -34.57 17.06
CA LYS A 7 -15.67 -33.13 17.07
C LYS A 7 -15.29 -32.74 15.65
N LYS A 8 -16.21 -32.11 14.90
CA LYS A 8 -15.89 -31.42 13.66
C LYS A 8 -14.72 -30.48 13.98
N LYS A 9 -13.54 -30.74 13.44
CA LYS A 9 -12.43 -29.79 13.43
C LYS A 9 -12.97 -28.51 12.76
N LYS A 10 -13.09 -27.45 13.52
CA LYS A 10 -13.43 -26.14 13.00
C LYS A 10 -12.20 -25.69 12.23
N GLU A 11 -12.25 -25.68 10.91
CA GLU A 11 -11.21 -25.06 10.09
C GLU A 11 -11.08 -23.61 10.54
N ILE A 12 -9.93 -23.25 11.04
CA ILE A 12 -9.64 -21.87 11.42
C ILE A 12 -9.29 -21.13 10.12
N HIS A 13 -10.23 -20.36 9.61
CA HIS A 13 -9.96 -19.43 8.51
C HIS A 13 -9.28 -18.18 9.05
N LEU A 14 -7.97 -18.05 8.81
CA LEU A 14 -7.22 -16.86 9.16
C LEU A 14 -7.45 -15.76 8.12
N THR A 15 -7.55 -14.53 8.59
CA THR A 15 -7.58 -13.36 7.69
C THR A 15 -6.17 -13.02 7.23
N GLU A 16 -5.92 -13.08 5.94
CA GLU A 16 -4.66 -12.64 5.34
C GLU A 16 -4.56 -11.11 5.39
N LEU A 17 -3.45 -10.60 5.90
CA LEU A 17 -3.09 -9.18 5.92
C LEU A 17 -1.99 -8.91 4.91
N GLU A 18 -2.25 -7.97 4.00
CA GLU A 18 -1.35 -7.62 2.91
C GLU A 18 -0.71 -6.24 3.15
N LEU A 19 0.61 -6.17 3.13
CA LEU A 19 1.35 -4.92 3.03
C LEU A 19 1.62 -4.62 1.55
N LEU A 20 0.93 -3.61 1.01
CA LEU A 20 1.04 -3.22 -0.38
C LEU A 20 1.99 -2.03 -0.55
N ALA A 21 3.15 -2.27 -1.13
CA ALA A 21 4.22 -1.29 -1.28
C ALA A 21 4.27 -0.66 -2.68
N PRO A 22 4.71 0.61 -2.80
CA PRO A 22 4.88 1.25 -4.09
C PRO A 22 6.15 0.79 -4.80
N ALA A 23 6.07 0.54 -6.11
CA ALA A 23 7.21 0.33 -6.98
C ALA A 23 7.25 1.41 -8.07
N LYS A 24 8.29 2.26 -8.05
CA LYS A 24 8.57 3.20 -9.13
C LYS A 24 9.07 2.45 -10.37
N ASN A 25 9.89 1.45 -10.16
CA ASN A 25 10.54 0.61 -11.16
C ASN A 25 10.85 -0.77 -10.57
N LEU A 26 11.44 -1.67 -11.36
CA LEU A 26 11.83 -3.02 -10.96
C LEU A 26 12.69 -3.04 -9.67
N GLU A 27 13.69 -2.16 -9.57
CA GLU A 27 14.57 -2.07 -8.39
C GLU A 27 13.78 -1.79 -7.10
N CYS A 28 12.86 -0.81 -7.15
CA CYS A 28 12.01 -0.48 -6.01
C CYS A 28 11.07 -1.64 -5.65
N GLY A 29 10.55 -2.37 -6.65
CA GLY A 29 9.69 -3.52 -6.43
C GLY A 29 10.41 -4.66 -5.72
N ILE A 30 11.60 -5.04 -6.22
CA ILE A 30 12.44 -6.06 -5.58
C ILE A 30 12.82 -5.65 -4.15
N ALA A 31 13.24 -4.39 -3.98
CA ALA A 31 13.57 -3.88 -2.65
C ALA A 31 12.38 -3.91 -1.68
N ALA A 32 11.17 -3.62 -2.15
CA ALA A 32 9.95 -3.70 -1.34
C ALA A 32 9.69 -5.15 -0.87
N ILE A 33 9.80 -6.12 -1.78
CA ILE A 33 9.61 -7.55 -1.46
C ILE A 33 10.64 -8.04 -0.46
N ASP A 34 11.92 -7.72 -0.66
CA ASP A 34 13.01 -8.08 0.25
C ASP A 34 12.79 -7.50 1.66
N HIS A 35 12.18 -6.31 1.75
CA HIS A 35 11.88 -5.65 3.03
C HIS A 35 10.52 -6.05 3.64
N GLY A 36 9.84 -7.05 3.07
CA GLY A 36 8.67 -7.69 3.65
C GLY A 36 7.32 -7.19 3.15
N ALA A 37 7.25 -6.59 1.94
CA ALA A 37 5.97 -6.36 1.28
C ALA A 37 5.33 -7.68 0.85
N ASP A 38 4.01 -7.80 1.02
CA ASP A 38 3.22 -8.94 0.55
C ASP A 38 2.75 -8.74 -0.89
N ALA A 39 2.64 -7.48 -1.29
CA ALA A 39 2.36 -7.11 -2.67
C ALA A 39 3.05 -5.79 -3.02
N VAL A 40 3.27 -5.58 -4.32
CA VAL A 40 3.77 -4.32 -4.85
C VAL A 40 2.84 -3.79 -5.93
N TYR A 41 2.65 -2.47 -5.99
CA TYR A 41 1.90 -1.86 -7.09
C TYR A 41 2.81 -0.99 -7.94
N ILE A 42 2.77 -1.21 -9.26
CA ILE A 42 3.64 -0.61 -10.26
C ILE A 42 2.80 0.05 -11.36
N GLY A 43 3.32 1.09 -11.99
CA GLY A 43 2.66 1.73 -13.13
C GLY A 43 2.77 0.89 -14.39
N ALA A 44 1.67 0.75 -15.13
CA ALA A 44 1.68 0.21 -16.49
C ALA A 44 2.60 1.03 -17.41
N PRO A 45 2.96 0.53 -18.60
CA PRO A 45 3.72 1.29 -19.61
C PRO A 45 3.06 2.61 -19.99
N ARG A 46 1.71 2.69 -19.90
CA ARG A 46 0.87 3.87 -20.12
C ARG A 46 -0.31 3.86 -19.14
N PHE A 47 -1.05 4.96 -19.06
CA PHE A 47 -2.37 5.07 -18.39
C PHE A 47 -2.38 4.81 -16.87
N GLY A 48 -1.24 4.97 -16.20
CA GLY A 48 -1.16 5.00 -14.75
C GLY A 48 -1.31 6.42 -14.18
N ALA A 49 -1.98 6.59 -13.01
CA ALA A 49 -2.18 7.88 -12.35
C ALA A 49 -0.87 8.58 -11.87
N ARG A 50 0.28 8.16 -12.37
CA ARG A 50 1.61 8.79 -12.21
C ARG A 50 2.40 8.54 -13.51
N ALA A 51 2.17 9.37 -14.51
CA ALA A 51 2.78 9.24 -15.85
C ALA A 51 4.32 9.10 -15.82
N ALA A 52 4.98 9.75 -14.85
CA ALA A 52 6.43 9.68 -14.68
C ALA A 52 6.98 8.35 -14.09
N ALA A 53 6.11 7.38 -13.78
CA ALA A 53 6.46 6.06 -13.25
C ALA A 53 5.96 4.92 -14.16
N ALA A 54 6.09 5.10 -15.47
CA ALA A 54 5.78 4.07 -16.46
C ALA A 54 6.91 3.02 -16.51
N ASN A 55 6.54 1.73 -16.67
CA ASN A 55 7.47 0.60 -16.69
C ASN A 55 7.24 -0.27 -17.93
N SER A 56 8.29 -0.94 -18.42
CA SER A 56 8.16 -1.88 -19.55
C SER A 56 7.44 -3.16 -19.11
N LEU A 57 6.79 -3.85 -20.07
CA LEU A 57 6.20 -5.17 -19.81
C LEU A 57 7.26 -6.19 -19.36
N GLU A 58 8.49 -6.09 -19.90
CA GLU A 58 9.61 -6.93 -19.51
C GLU A 58 10.00 -6.76 -18.03
N ASP A 59 10.09 -5.51 -17.56
CA ASP A 59 10.41 -5.23 -16.16
C ASP A 59 9.28 -5.67 -15.22
N ILE A 60 8.03 -5.51 -15.64
CA ILE A 60 6.87 -6.00 -14.89
C ILE A 60 6.90 -7.53 -14.80
N LYS A 61 7.21 -8.23 -15.91
CA LYS A 61 7.36 -9.68 -15.88
C LYS A 61 8.47 -10.13 -14.93
N LYS A 62 9.65 -9.53 -15.01
CA LYS A 62 10.75 -9.83 -14.08
C LYS A 62 10.34 -9.61 -12.62
N LEU A 63 9.52 -8.61 -12.36
CA LEU A 63 9.00 -8.35 -11.02
C LEU A 63 8.00 -9.43 -10.58
N CYS A 64 7.11 -9.89 -11.47
CA CYS A 64 6.22 -11.02 -11.19
C CYS A 64 7.03 -12.30 -10.89
N ASP A 65 8.00 -12.64 -11.74
CA ASP A 65 8.85 -13.82 -11.55
C ASP A 65 9.61 -13.77 -10.21
N TYR A 66 10.01 -12.59 -9.75
CA TYR A 66 10.66 -12.42 -8.45
C TYR A 66 9.66 -12.51 -7.28
N ALA A 67 8.54 -11.82 -7.38
CA ALA A 67 7.53 -11.76 -6.33
C ALA A 67 6.90 -13.13 -6.05
N HIS A 68 6.59 -13.87 -7.09
CA HIS A 68 5.93 -15.17 -7.01
C HIS A 68 6.76 -16.22 -6.27
N GLN A 69 8.10 -16.09 -6.23
CA GLN A 69 8.94 -16.95 -5.39
C GLN A 69 8.53 -16.88 -3.90
N PHE A 70 7.94 -15.78 -3.46
CA PHE A 70 7.46 -15.57 -2.10
C PHE A 70 5.93 -15.58 -1.98
N ARG A 71 5.20 -16.01 -2.99
CA ARG A 71 3.73 -15.82 -3.08
C ARG A 71 3.34 -14.33 -2.89
N ALA A 72 4.23 -13.41 -3.16
CA ALA A 72 3.93 -11.99 -3.16
C ALA A 72 3.31 -11.59 -4.49
N LYS A 73 2.39 -10.61 -4.47
CA LYS A 73 1.60 -10.21 -5.64
C LYS A 73 2.17 -8.96 -6.33
N VAL A 74 1.93 -8.84 -7.63
CA VAL A 74 2.22 -7.63 -8.42
C VAL A 74 0.92 -7.07 -8.96
N HIS A 75 0.58 -5.86 -8.51
CA HIS A 75 -0.61 -5.13 -8.96
C HIS A 75 -0.21 -4.05 -9.96
N VAL A 76 -0.85 -3.98 -11.11
CA VAL A 76 -0.57 -2.97 -12.12
C VAL A 76 -1.65 -1.90 -12.14
N THR A 77 -1.25 -0.63 -12.15
CA THR A 77 -2.21 0.47 -12.16
C THR A 77 -2.50 0.93 -13.59
N VAL A 78 -3.76 0.77 -14.02
CA VAL A 78 -4.37 1.33 -15.22
C VAL A 78 -5.53 2.21 -14.73
N ASN A 79 -5.21 3.22 -13.93
CA ASN A 79 -6.16 3.94 -13.09
C ASN A 79 -6.26 5.43 -13.41
N THR A 80 -6.22 5.74 -14.70
CA THR A 80 -6.60 7.02 -15.27
C THR A 80 -7.91 6.88 -16.03
N ILE A 81 -8.58 8.00 -16.33
CA ILE A 81 -9.59 8.02 -17.39
C ILE A 81 -8.91 7.78 -18.74
N ILE A 82 -9.56 7.08 -19.64
CA ILE A 82 -9.03 6.70 -20.95
C ILE A 82 -9.83 7.42 -22.03
N TYR A 83 -9.14 8.12 -22.94
CA TYR A 83 -9.80 8.75 -24.07
C TYR A 83 -10.15 7.72 -25.15
N GLU A 84 -11.13 8.04 -25.99
CA GLU A 84 -11.65 7.16 -27.05
C GLU A 84 -10.54 6.58 -27.94
N ASN A 85 -9.60 7.43 -28.34
CA ASN A 85 -8.48 7.04 -29.22
C ASN A 85 -7.38 6.22 -28.51
N GLU A 86 -7.47 6.02 -27.21
CA GLU A 86 -6.52 5.24 -26.40
C GLU A 86 -7.07 3.87 -26.01
N MET A 87 -8.38 3.62 -26.20
CA MET A 87 -9.05 2.40 -25.74
C MET A 87 -8.41 1.14 -26.33
N GLU A 88 -8.20 1.09 -27.64
CA GLU A 88 -7.62 -0.10 -28.30
C GLU A 88 -6.24 -0.46 -27.77
N ASP A 89 -5.36 0.54 -27.62
CA ASP A 89 -4.01 0.33 -27.08
C ASP A 89 -4.05 -0.09 -25.60
N THR A 90 -5.00 0.45 -24.83
CA THR A 90 -5.22 0.09 -23.42
C THR A 90 -5.63 -1.37 -23.30
N LEU A 91 -6.59 -1.83 -24.09
CA LEU A 91 -7.09 -3.20 -24.06
C LEU A 91 -6.01 -4.22 -24.50
N LYS A 92 -5.23 -3.90 -25.55
CA LYS A 92 -4.07 -4.71 -25.95
C LYS A 92 -3.05 -4.83 -24.83
N MET A 93 -2.72 -3.73 -24.16
CA MET A 93 -1.79 -3.72 -23.03
C MET A 93 -2.31 -4.58 -21.86
N ILE A 94 -3.61 -4.51 -21.55
CA ILE A 94 -4.22 -5.31 -20.48
C ILE A 94 -4.11 -6.80 -20.80
N ALA A 95 -4.41 -7.23 -22.04
CA ALA A 95 -4.24 -8.62 -22.45
C ALA A 95 -2.78 -9.11 -22.32
N GLU A 96 -1.79 -8.26 -22.62
CA GLU A 96 -0.38 -8.59 -22.41
C GLU A 96 -0.02 -8.69 -20.93
N LEU A 97 -0.57 -7.82 -20.06
CA LEU A 97 -0.37 -7.90 -18.61
C LEU A 97 -0.94 -9.20 -18.02
N ASP A 98 -2.10 -9.67 -18.52
CA ASP A 98 -2.66 -10.97 -18.15
C ASP A 98 -1.71 -12.11 -18.53
N ARG A 99 -1.21 -12.09 -19.76
CA ARG A 99 -0.30 -13.12 -20.31
C ARG A 99 1.02 -13.23 -19.54
N ILE A 100 1.57 -12.12 -19.04
CA ILE A 100 2.85 -12.11 -18.31
C ILE A 100 2.72 -12.42 -16.82
N GLY A 101 1.51 -12.63 -16.31
CA GLY A 101 1.30 -13.12 -14.96
C GLY A 101 1.09 -12.05 -13.88
N VAL A 102 0.63 -10.85 -14.24
CA VAL A 102 0.24 -9.82 -13.26
C VAL A 102 -0.95 -10.29 -12.44
N ASP A 103 -0.95 -10.10 -11.12
CA ASP A 103 -1.95 -10.65 -10.21
C ASP A 103 -3.23 -9.82 -10.14
N ALA A 104 -3.13 -8.50 -10.23
CA ALA A 104 -4.31 -7.62 -10.18
C ALA A 104 -4.15 -6.36 -11.03
N LEU A 105 -5.27 -5.88 -11.59
CA LEU A 105 -5.37 -4.55 -12.21
C LEU A 105 -6.12 -3.58 -11.29
N LEU A 106 -5.58 -2.39 -11.13
CA LEU A 106 -6.28 -1.28 -10.48
C LEU A 106 -6.91 -0.40 -11.56
N LEU A 107 -8.24 -0.36 -11.62
CA LEU A 107 -8.99 0.38 -12.63
C LEU A 107 -9.74 1.58 -12.03
N GLN A 108 -9.96 2.61 -12.85
CA GLN A 108 -10.85 3.74 -12.58
C GLN A 108 -11.95 3.84 -13.64
N ASP A 109 -11.59 3.64 -14.92
CA ASP A 109 -12.46 3.86 -16.07
C ASP A 109 -13.46 2.71 -16.24
N MET A 110 -14.75 3.01 -16.19
CA MET A 110 -15.82 2.01 -16.29
C MET A 110 -15.99 1.47 -17.71
N GLY A 111 -15.55 2.23 -18.73
CA GLY A 111 -15.51 1.75 -20.11
C GLY A 111 -14.44 0.67 -20.29
N VAL A 112 -13.27 0.86 -19.70
CA VAL A 112 -12.22 -0.16 -19.67
C VAL A 112 -12.70 -1.43 -18.96
N LEU A 113 -13.36 -1.27 -17.80
CA LEU A 113 -13.95 -2.41 -17.08
C LEU A 113 -14.96 -3.16 -17.95
N TRP A 114 -15.83 -2.43 -18.65
CA TRP A 114 -16.83 -2.99 -19.55
C TRP A 114 -16.19 -3.83 -20.67
N ASP A 115 -15.25 -3.25 -21.41
CA ASP A 115 -14.61 -3.91 -22.54
C ASP A 115 -13.70 -5.07 -22.15
N VAL A 116 -12.99 -4.95 -21.03
CA VAL A 116 -12.15 -6.03 -20.48
C VAL A 116 -12.99 -7.25 -20.15
N ARG A 117 -14.19 -7.08 -19.58
CA ARG A 117 -15.11 -8.15 -19.26
C ARG A 117 -15.82 -8.71 -20.50
N ALA A 118 -16.37 -7.84 -21.34
CA ALA A 118 -17.08 -8.22 -22.55
C ALA A 118 -16.19 -9.05 -23.50
N ASN A 119 -14.91 -8.75 -23.57
CA ASN A 119 -13.94 -9.43 -24.45
C ASN A 119 -13.07 -10.47 -23.72
N GLN A 120 -13.31 -10.74 -22.43
CA GLN A 120 -12.55 -11.71 -21.62
C GLN A 120 -11.03 -11.50 -21.71
N LEU A 121 -10.58 -10.24 -21.56
CA LEU A 121 -9.16 -9.87 -21.70
C LEU A 121 -8.37 -10.01 -20.40
N TRP A 122 -9.04 -10.24 -19.27
CA TRP A 122 -8.44 -10.33 -17.95
C TRP A 122 -9.10 -11.43 -17.13
N HIS A 123 -8.29 -12.31 -16.53
CA HIS A 123 -8.72 -13.52 -15.84
C HIS A 123 -8.33 -13.58 -14.37
N ARG A 124 -7.95 -12.44 -13.76
CA ARG A 124 -7.43 -12.36 -12.40
C ARG A 124 -8.14 -11.25 -11.61
N GLU A 125 -7.60 -10.90 -10.44
CA GLU A 125 -8.24 -9.92 -9.57
C GLU A 125 -8.38 -8.54 -10.24
N LEU A 126 -9.55 -7.93 -10.07
CA LEU A 126 -9.83 -6.54 -10.42
C LEU A 126 -9.99 -5.72 -9.15
N HIS A 127 -9.21 -4.67 -9.00
CA HIS A 127 -9.30 -3.77 -7.87
C HIS A 127 -9.80 -2.40 -8.31
N SER A 128 -10.81 -1.86 -7.61
CA SER A 128 -11.22 -0.49 -7.88
C SER A 128 -10.19 0.48 -7.30
N SER A 129 -9.71 1.41 -8.13
CA SER A 129 -8.78 2.44 -7.67
C SER A 129 -9.43 3.38 -6.66
N THR A 130 -8.63 4.03 -5.80
CA THR A 130 -9.07 5.18 -4.99
C THR A 130 -9.67 6.31 -5.85
N GLN A 131 -9.33 6.35 -7.14
CA GLN A 131 -9.89 7.28 -8.12
C GLN A 131 -11.38 7.03 -8.42
N CYS A 132 -11.96 5.90 -7.97
CA CYS A 132 -13.39 5.61 -8.06
C CYS A 132 -14.21 6.30 -6.97
N ASP A 133 -13.59 7.07 -6.08
CA ASP A 133 -14.26 7.82 -5.01
C ASP A 133 -15.12 6.95 -4.07
N ALA A 134 -14.55 5.86 -3.56
CA ALA A 134 -15.23 4.92 -2.67
C ALA A 134 -15.25 5.44 -1.22
N ARG A 135 -16.26 6.22 -0.86
CA ARG A 135 -16.42 6.84 0.47
C ARG A 135 -17.72 6.50 1.19
N SER A 136 -18.53 5.60 0.65
CA SER A 136 -19.76 5.13 1.30
C SER A 136 -19.95 3.62 1.11
N ALA A 137 -20.72 3.00 2.00
CA ALA A 137 -20.99 1.57 1.93
C ALA A 137 -21.75 1.18 0.64
N ASP A 138 -22.67 2.03 0.19
CA ASP A 138 -23.45 1.79 -1.01
C ASP A 138 -22.58 1.86 -2.28
N LYS A 139 -21.61 2.81 -2.33
CA LYS A 139 -20.63 2.86 -3.41
C LYS A 139 -19.73 1.62 -3.44
N VAL A 140 -19.31 1.13 -2.27
CA VAL A 140 -18.50 -0.10 -2.16
C VAL A 140 -19.32 -1.31 -2.61
N ALA A 141 -20.58 -1.43 -2.19
CA ALA A 141 -21.49 -2.48 -2.62
C ALA A 141 -21.64 -2.49 -4.14
N TRP A 142 -21.91 -1.33 -4.72
CA TRP A 142 -22.03 -1.20 -6.16
C TRP A 142 -20.75 -1.62 -6.91
N LEU A 143 -19.58 -1.14 -6.49
CA LEU A 143 -18.30 -1.55 -7.09
C LEU A 143 -18.09 -3.07 -6.99
N SER A 144 -18.46 -3.69 -5.86
CA SER A 144 -18.39 -5.14 -5.71
C SER A 144 -19.31 -5.87 -6.68
N THR A 145 -20.57 -5.38 -6.90
CA THR A 145 -21.48 -5.98 -7.90
C THR A 145 -20.98 -5.87 -9.33
N LEU A 146 -20.11 -4.91 -9.62
CA LEU A 146 -19.43 -4.80 -10.91
C LEU A 146 -18.28 -5.81 -11.05
N GLY A 147 -17.99 -6.62 -10.00
CA GLY A 147 -16.97 -7.64 -9.95
C GLY A 147 -15.57 -7.12 -9.68
N PHE A 148 -15.47 -6.05 -8.93
CA PHE A 148 -14.21 -5.73 -8.26
C PHE A 148 -14.06 -6.61 -7.02
N ASP A 149 -12.97 -7.37 -6.96
CA ASP A 149 -12.62 -8.24 -5.83
C ASP A 149 -12.21 -7.42 -4.61
N ARG A 150 -11.58 -6.26 -4.86
CA ARG A 150 -11.09 -5.35 -3.84
C ARG A 150 -11.46 -3.90 -4.13
N VAL A 151 -11.83 -3.17 -3.07
CA VAL A 151 -12.14 -1.75 -3.16
C VAL A 151 -11.13 -0.93 -2.36
N VAL A 152 -10.44 0.02 -3.04
CA VAL A 152 -9.55 0.99 -2.38
C VAL A 152 -10.37 2.13 -1.83
N LEU A 153 -10.47 2.23 -0.52
CA LEU A 153 -11.26 3.25 0.16
C LEU A 153 -10.65 4.65 0.05
N ALA A 154 -11.50 5.66 0.16
CA ALA A 154 -11.07 7.04 0.28
C ALA A 154 -10.24 7.24 1.57
N ARG A 155 -9.17 8.04 1.48
CA ARG A 155 -8.23 8.28 2.60
C ARG A 155 -8.86 9.06 3.75
N GLU A 156 -9.95 9.74 3.47
CA GLU A 156 -10.66 10.66 4.36
C GLU A 156 -11.55 9.93 5.38
N LEU A 157 -11.74 8.62 5.25
CA LEU A 157 -12.65 7.87 6.13
C LEU A 157 -12.08 7.73 7.55
N SER A 158 -12.99 7.81 8.53
CA SER A 158 -12.72 7.47 9.92
C SER A 158 -12.83 5.96 10.14
N LEU A 159 -12.30 5.49 11.25
CA LEU A 159 -12.35 4.08 11.63
C LEU A 159 -13.79 3.54 11.72
N ASP A 160 -14.72 4.37 12.22
CA ASP A 160 -16.14 3.97 12.32
C ASP A 160 -16.81 3.88 10.95
N GLU A 161 -16.47 4.78 10.02
CA GLU A 161 -16.94 4.70 8.62
C GLU A 161 -16.41 3.43 7.92
N ILE A 162 -15.15 3.06 8.15
CA ILE A 162 -14.57 1.82 7.61
C ILE A 162 -15.30 0.58 8.17
N ARG A 163 -15.55 0.53 9.49
CA ARG A 163 -16.33 -0.55 10.12
C ARG A 163 -17.74 -0.68 9.55
N GLU A 164 -18.42 0.44 9.35
CA GLU A 164 -19.77 0.46 8.76
C GLU A 164 -19.76 -0.04 7.30
N ILE A 165 -18.75 0.34 6.51
CA ILE A 165 -18.55 -0.17 5.15
C ILE A 165 -18.36 -1.68 5.17
N HIS A 166 -17.42 -2.19 5.99
CA HIS A 166 -17.17 -3.63 6.10
C HIS A 166 -18.39 -4.40 6.57
N LYS A 167 -19.10 -3.89 7.57
CA LYS A 167 -20.32 -4.53 8.10
C LYS A 167 -21.40 -4.71 7.03
N LYS A 168 -21.55 -3.74 6.12
CA LYS A 168 -22.50 -3.83 5.00
C LYS A 168 -21.97 -4.64 3.81
N ASN A 169 -20.67 -4.79 3.69
CA ASN A 169 -19.99 -5.47 2.57
C ASN A 169 -18.95 -6.49 3.09
N PRO A 170 -19.35 -7.53 3.83
CA PRO A 170 -18.43 -8.41 4.54
C PRO A 170 -17.58 -9.31 3.62
N SER A 171 -18.02 -9.55 2.39
CA SER A 171 -17.30 -10.35 1.38
C SER A 171 -16.33 -9.54 0.53
N THR A 172 -16.39 -8.20 0.57
CA THR A 172 -15.53 -7.33 -0.25
C THR A 172 -14.21 -7.07 0.47
N GLN A 173 -13.09 -7.32 -0.20
CA GLN A 173 -11.78 -6.95 0.33
C GLN A 173 -11.63 -5.42 0.36
N LEU A 174 -11.19 -4.88 1.50
CA LEU A 174 -10.99 -3.45 1.69
C LEU A 174 -9.51 -3.12 1.77
N GLU A 175 -9.07 -2.18 0.91
CA GLU A 175 -7.72 -1.63 0.91
C GLU A 175 -7.72 -0.19 1.42
N VAL A 176 -6.83 0.11 2.37
CA VAL A 176 -6.69 1.43 2.97
C VAL A 176 -5.27 1.97 2.83
N PHE A 177 -5.13 3.27 2.58
CA PHE A 177 -3.82 3.89 2.66
C PHE A 177 -3.39 4.06 4.12
N VAL A 178 -2.13 3.70 4.40
CA VAL A 178 -1.57 3.78 5.77
C VAL A 178 -0.38 4.70 5.89
N HIS A 179 0.26 5.09 4.78
CA HIS A 179 1.44 5.96 4.81
C HIS A 179 1.59 6.80 3.55
N GLY A 180 2.18 8.00 3.72
CA GLY A 180 2.69 8.85 2.64
C GLY A 180 1.78 10.02 2.28
N ALA A 181 1.98 10.58 1.09
CA ALA A 181 1.36 11.84 0.67
C ALA A 181 -0.16 11.78 0.58
N LEU A 182 -0.83 12.81 1.12
CA LEU A 182 -2.27 12.99 1.03
C LEU A 182 -2.66 13.93 -0.12
N CYS A 183 -3.77 13.60 -0.80
CA CYS A 183 -4.54 14.53 -1.59
C CYS A 183 -5.53 15.27 -0.68
N VAL A 184 -5.73 16.57 -0.87
CA VAL A 184 -6.67 17.36 -0.09
C VAL A 184 -8.10 17.22 -0.59
N SER A 185 -8.28 17.02 -1.91
CA SER A 185 -9.55 16.64 -2.52
C SER A 185 -9.71 15.13 -2.49
N TYR A 186 -10.93 14.65 -2.41
CA TYR A 186 -11.21 13.25 -2.69
C TYR A 186 -10.64 12.87 -4.05
N SER A 187 -10.07 11.66 -4.12
CA SER A 187 -9.44 11.17 -5.34
C SER A 187 -10.49 10.90 -6.43
N GLY A 188 -10.14 11.19 -7.69
CA GLY A 188 -11.07 11.05 -8.84
C GLY A 188 -11.95 12.27 -9.09
N VAL A 189 -12.11 13.18 -8.14
CA VAL A 189 -12.95 14.36 -8.25
C VAL A 189 -12.18 15.67 -8.01
N CYS A 190 -10.93 15.72 -8.52
CA CYS A 190 -10.07 16.90 -8.47
C CYS A 190 -9.71 17.36 -9.88
N TYR A 191 -10.26 18.49 -10.30
CA TYR A 191 -10.07 19.09 -11.62
C TYR A 191 -9.25 20.38 -11.58
N ALA A 192 -8.72 20.76 -10.41
CA ALA A 192 -8.00 22.03 -10.24
C ALA A 192 -6.76 22.14 -11.14
N SER A 193 -6.01 21.05 -11.30
CA SER A 193 -4.84 21.05 -12.19
C SER A 193 -5.21 21.15 -13.66
N GLU A 194 -6.29 20.49 -14.09
CA GLU A 194 -6.80 20.60 -15.45
C GLU A 194 -7.29 22.02 -15.73
N LYS A 195 -8.13 22.56 -14.84
CA LYS A 195 -8.68 23.92 -14.99
C LYS A 195 -7.60 25.01 -15.06
N CYS A 196 -6.56 24.87 -14.23
CA CYS A 196 -5.56 25.94 -14.08
C CYS A 196 -4.36 25.81 -15.02
N PHE A 197 -4.02 24.59 -15.45
CA PHE A 197 -2.74 24.30 -16.10
C PHE A 197 -2.86 23.36 -17.31
N GLY A 198 -4.06 22.91 -17.69
CA GLY A 198 -4.28 21.91 -18.75
C GLY A 198 -3.57 20.57 -18.46
N ARG A 199 -3.46 20.19 -17.18
CA ARG A 199 -2.78 18.97 -16.70
C ARG A 199 -3.70 18.21 -15.76
N SER A 200 -4.32 17.13 -16.25
CA SER A 200 -5.31 16.42 -15.45
C SER A 200 -4.69 15.53 -14.37
N ALA A 201 -5.19 15.68 -13.14
CA ALA A 201 -4.89 14.77 -12.04
C ALA A 201 -5.49 13.37 -12.29
N ASN A 202 -6.62 13.26 -12.97
CA ASN A 202 -7.27 12.02 -13.37
C ASN A 202 -6.56 11.33 -14.55
N ARG A 203 -5.60 12.02 -15.17
CA ARG A 203 -4.73 11.53 -16.24
C ARG A 203 -3.27 11.29 -15.79
N GLY A 204 -3.01 11.43 -14.48
CA GLY A 204 -1.67 11.21 -13.91
C GLY A 204 -0.73 12.41 -13.98
N GLU A 205 -1.19 13.59 -14.41
CA GLU A 205 -0.37 14.78 -14.67
C GLU A 205 -0.61 15.92 -13.66
N CYS A 206 -0.98 15.60 -12.43
CA CYS A 206 -1.28 16.56 -11.39
C CYS A 206 -0.18 17.62 -11.23
N ALA A 207 -0.55 18.92 -11.39
CA ALA A 207 0.35 20.06 -11.19
C ALA A 207 0.55 20.44 -9.70
N GLN A 208 -0.05 19.68 -8.76
CA GLN A 208 0.02 19.93 -7.32
C GLN A 208 -0.55 21.31 -6.92
N PHE A 209 -1.66 21.74 -7.52
CA PHE A 209 -2.36 22.98 -7.18
C PHE A 209 -2.52 23.19 -5.68
N CYS A 210 -2.88 22.13 -4.93
CA CYS A 210 -3.05 22.18 -3.48
C CYS A 210 -1.76 22.44 -2.69
N ARG A 211 -0.60 22.48 -3.33
CA ARG A 211 0.71 22.76 -2.72
C ARG A 211 1.20 24.18 -3.03
N MET A 212 0.43 24.95 -3.76
CA MET A 212 0.76 26.36 -4.09
C MET A 212 0.47 27.27 -2.91
N LYS A 213 1.03 28.48 -2.94
CA LYS A 213 0.70 29.57 -2.02
C LYS A 213 -0.59 30.25 -2.44
N PHE A 214 -1.42 30.63 -1.49
CA PHE A 214 -2.66 31.33 -1.68
C PHE A 214 -2.80 32.47 -0.67
N ASN A 215 -3.35 33.59 -1.11
CA ASN A 215 -4.00 34.53 -0.23
C ASN A 215 -5.41 34.03 0.08
N LEU A 216 -5.87 34.20 1.32
CA LEU A 216 -7.28 33.97 1.70
C LEU A 216 -7.95 35.33 1.84
N ILE A 217 -8.97 35.58 1.02
CA ILE A 217 -9.61 36.89 0.91
C ILE A 217 -11.12 36.74 1.16
N ASP A 218 -11.72 37.71 1.84
CA ASP A 218 -13.17 37.73 2.04
C ASP A 218 -13.90 38.50 0.91
N SER A 219 -15.25 38.50 0.94
CA SER A 219 -16.06 39.21 -0.09
C SER A 219 -15.96 40.73 -0.02
N ASN A 220 -15.33 41.31 0.97
CA ASN A 220 -15.04 42.74 1.06
C ASN A 220 -13.58 43.06 0.68
N GLU A 221 -12.84 42.15 0.07
CA GLU A 221 -11.43 42.25 -0.32
C GLU A 221 -10.48 42.35 0.89
N ASN A 222 -10.89 41.96 2.10
CA ASN A 222 -10.00 41.90 3.25
C ASN A 222 -9.16 40.61 3.18
N GLU A 223 -7.85 40.77 3.25
CA GLU A 223 -6.91 39.64 3.33
C GLU A 223 -6.90 39.04 4.74
N ILE A 224 -7.14 37.72 4.85
CA ILE A 224 -7.18 36.97 6.10
C ILE A 224 -5.85 36.23 6.34
N GLU A 225 -5.30 35.62 5.29
CA GLU A 225 -3.99 34.95 5.28
C GLU A 225 -3.23 35.36 4.02
N HIS A 226 -1.94 35.66 4.18
CA HIS A 226 -1.07 36.10 3.08
C HIS A 226 -0.12 34.98 2.66
N GLU A 227 -0.10 34.62 1.38
CA GLU A 227 0.84 33.68 0.73
C GLU A 227 1.12 32.38 1.54
N ARG A 228 0.06 31.69 1.98
CA ARG A 228 0.18 30.44 2.74
C ARG A 228 -0.22 29.22 1.90
N HIS A 229 0.33 28.08 2.24
CA HIS A 229 0.00 26.79 1.62
C HIS A 229 -1.29 26.18 2.22
N LEU A 230 -2.42 26.89 2.11
CA LEU A 230 -3.66 26.64 2.86
C LEU A 230 -4.33 25.28 2.54
N LEU A 231 -4.02 24.68 1.41
CA LEU A 231 -4.51 23.35 1.01
C LEU A 231 -3.45 22.24 1.20
N SER A 232 -2.24 22.58 1.68
CA SER A 232 -1.16 21.61 1.83
C SER A 232 -1.32 20.78 3.09
N LEU A 233 -1.46 19.47 2.94
CA LEU A 233 -1.58 18.53 4.06
C LEU A 233 -0.22 17.95 4.48
N LYS A 234 -0.09 17.57 5.75
CA LYS A 234 0.94 16.67 6.27
C LYS A 234 0.82 15.29 5.59
N ASP A 235 1.82 14.45 5.76
CA ASP A 235 1.79 13.09 5.23
C ASP A 235 1.05 12.15 6.20
N LEU A 236 0.33 11.16 5.65
CA LEU A 236 -0.36 10.13 6.42
C LEU A 236 0.65 9.22 7.12
N CYS A 237 0.38 8.85 8.37
CA CYS A 237 1.08 7.79 9.08
C CYS A 237 0.12 7.08 10.03
N GLN A 238 -0.20 5.81 9.73
CA GLN A 238 -1.12 4.97 10.48
C GLN A 238 -0.41 3.77 11.12
N ILE A 239 0.91 3.83 11.27
CA ILE A 239 1.69 2.67 11.76
C ILE A 239 1.24 2.17 13.14
N ASP A 240 0.77 3.08 13.99
CA ASP A 240 0.28 2.73 15.33
C ASP A 240 -1.19 2.27 15.35
N HIS A 241 -1.88 2.31 14.19
CA HIS A 241 -3.32 2.02 14.07
C HIS A 241 -3.62 0.79 13.19
N LEU A 242 -2.60 -0.01 12.83
CA LEU A 242 -2.79 -1.16 11.92
C LEU A 242 -3.74 -2.21 12.52
N GLN A 243 -3.65 -2.47 13.83
CA GLN A 243 -4.57 -3.38 14.52
C GLN A 243 -6.02 -2.91 14.43
N GLU A 244 -6.26 -1.63 14.71
CA GLU A 244 -7.61 -1.04 14.67
C GLU A 244 -8.20 -1.07 13.26
N LEU A 245 -7.37 -0.85 12.23
CA LEU A 245 -7.76 -0.93 10.83
C LEU A 245 -8.08 -2.36 10.41
N ALA A 246 -7.26 -3.35 10.82
CA ALA A 246 -7.52 -4.77 10.57
C ALA A 246 -8.83 -5.22 11.25
N ASP A 247 -9.03 -4.83 12.51
CA ASP A 247 -10.26 -5.11 13.27
C ASP A 247 -11.51 -4.40 12.68
N ALA A 248 -11.29 -3.31 11.93
CA ALA A 248 -12.35 -2.62 11.18
C ALA A 248 -12.68 -3.28 9.84
N GLY A 249 -11.94 -4.33 9.43
CA GLY A 249 -12.16 -5.10 8.21
C GLY A 249 -11.26 -4.74 7.03
N ALA A 250 -10.23 -3.89 7.22
CA ALA A 250 -9.23 -3.64 6.20
C ALA A 250 -8.24 -4.82 6.13
N THR A 251 -8.03 -5.38 4.94
CA THR A 251 -7.14 -6.53 4.71
C THR A 251 -5.88 -6.16 3.93
N SER A 252 -5.86 -5.02 3.25
CA SER A 252 -4.69 -4.52 2.52
C SER A 252 -4.29 -3.11 2.99
N PHE A 253 -3.02 -2.96 3.35
CA PHE A 253 -2.41 -1.75 3.91
C PHE A 253 -1.47 -1.13 2.89
N LYS A 254 -1.92 -0.06 2.23
CA LYS A 254 -1.21 0.56 1.11
C LYS A 254 -0.32 1.72 1.52
N ILE A 255 0.94 1.65 1.13
CA ILE A 255 1.92 2.73 1.25
C ILE A 255 1.88 3.58 -0.03
N GLU A 256 1.65 4.90 0.07
CA GLU A 256 1.77 5.82 -1.07
C GLU A 256 3.23 6.16 -1.33
N GLY A 257 3.63 6.22 -2.61
CA GLY A 257 5.00 6.61 -2.91
C GLY A 257 5.59 6.16 -4.25
N ARG A 258 4.79 5.93 -5.30
CA ARG A 258 5.32 5.49 -6.62
C ARG A 258 6.36 6.41 -7.28
N LEU A 259 6.50 7.66 -6.82
CA LEU A 259 7.55 8.58 -7.29
C LEU A 259 8.74 8.67 -6.33
N LYS A 260 8.73 7.88 -5.25
CA LYS A 260 9.79 7.85 -4.26
C LYS A 260 10.95 6.96 -4.71
N ASP A 261 12.13 7.23 -4.15
CA ASP A 261 13.34 6.45 -4.38
C ASP A 261 13.36 5.12 -3.59
N VAL A 262 14.33 4.28 -3.89
CA VAL A 262 14.49 2.97 -3.28
C VAL A 262 14.77 3.06 -1.76
N ASN A 263 15.45 4.11 -1.28
CA ASN A 263 15.76 4.28 0.14
C ASN A 263 14.50 4.57 0.96
N TYR A 264 13.59 5.41 0.43
CA TYR A 264 12.28 5.60 1.02
C TYR A 264 11.50 4.27 1.11
N VAL A 265 11.48 3.49 0.03
CA VAL A 265 10.78 2.20 -0.02
C VAL A 265 11.34 1.24 1.03
N LYS A 266 12.66 1.05 1.08
CA LYS A 266 13.34 0.19 2.07
C LYS A 266 12.95 0.54 3.50
N ASN A 267 13.04 1.84 3.85
CA ASN A 267 12.77 2.32 5.20
C ASN A 267 11.31 2.15 5.61
N VAL A 268 10.37 2.60 4.76
CA VAL A 268 8.95 2.59 5.09
C VAL A 268 8.41 1.16 5.11
N VAL A 269 8.75 0.34 4.11
CA VAL A 269 8.30 -1.05 4.05
C VAL A 269 8.82 -1.86 5.24
N ALA A 270 10.12 -1.71 5.59
CA ALA A 270 10.68 -2.38 6.77
C ALA A 270 9.95 -2.00 8.08
N ALA A 271 9.60 -0.71 8.25
CA ALA A 271 8.87 -0.26 9.43
C ALA A 271 7.49 -0.91 9.53
N TYR A 272 6.72 -0.87 8.44
CA TYR A 272 5.37 -1.43 8.39
C TYR A 272 5.36 -2.96 8.42
N SER A 273 6.32 -3.64 7.75
CA SER A 273 6.45 -5.10 7.80
C SER A 273 6.68 -5.59 9.22
N ARG A 274 7.63 -4.99 9.96
CA ARG A 274 7.86 -5.34 11.37
C ARG A 274 6.61 -5.14 12.22
N LYS A 275 5.88 -4.05 11.98
CA LYS A 275 4.66 -3.76 12.75
C LYS A 275 3.53 -4.75 12.47
N LEU A 276 3.39 -5.20 11.22
CA LEU A 276 2.46 -6.26 10.86
C LEU A 276 2.88 -7.62 11.42
N ASP A 277 4.17 -7.93 11.43
CA ASP A 277 4.68 -9.16 12.05
C ASP A 277 4.38 -9.19 13.56
N GLU A 278 4.56 -8.06 14.28
CA GLU A 278 4.15 -7.91 15.68
C GLU A 278 2.65 -8.13 15.86
N LEU A 279 1.82 -7.59 14.97
CA LEU A 279 0.37 -7.71 15.00
C LEU A 279 -0.07 -9.17 14.80
N VAL A 280 0.48 -9.84 13.79
CA VAL A 280 0.20 -11.27 13.51
C VAL A 280 0.64 -12.13 14.68
N ALA A 281 1.83 -11.90 15.25
CA ALA A 281 2.33 -12.60 16.41
C ALA A 281 1.45 -12.45 17.64
N ALA A 282 0.88 -11.27 17.84
CA ALA A 282 -0.04 -11.01 18.96
C ALA A 282 -1.44 -11.62 18.74
N ASN A 283 -1.81 -11.98 17.49
CA ASN A 283 -3.14 -12.49 17.12
C ASN A 283 -3.04 -13.70 16.16
N PRO A 284 -2.32 -14.78 16.53
CA PRO A 284 -2.01 -15.89 15.62
C PRO A 284 -3.23 -16.71 15.20
N ASP A 285 -4.30 -16.69 16.00
CA ASP A 285 -5.56 -17.40 15.71
C ASP A 285 -6.51 -16.58 14.81
N LYS A 286 -6.13 -15.34 14.45
CA LYS A 286 -6.99 -14.42 13.70
C LYS A 286 -6.35 -13.96 12.39
N TYR A 287 -5.07 -13.66 12.39
CA TYR A 287 -4.36 -13.04 11.27
C TYR A 287 -3.14 -13.84 10.82
N CYS A 288 -2.86 -13.76 9.53
CA CYS A 288 -1.59 -14.20 8.94
C CYS A 288 -1.13 -13.20 7.86
N ARG A 289 0.13 -13.33 7.40
CA ARG A 289 0.63 -12.55 6.25
C ARG A 289 0.13 -13.16 4.94
N ALA A 290 -0.11 -12.30 3.96
CA ALA A 290 -0.59 -12.73 2.64
C ALA A 290 0.49 -13.34 1.75
N SER A 291 1.76 -13.29 2.13
CA SER A 291 2.89 -13.84 1.38
C SER A 291 3.82 -14.68 2.26
N PHE A 292 4.70 -15.46 1.63
CA PHE A 292 5.65 -16.31 2.34
C PHE A 292 6.97 -15.61 2.63
N GLY A 293 7.67 -16.12 3.62
CA GLY A 293 9.03 -15.74 3.97
C GLY A 293 9.13 -14.59 4.97
N ARG A 294 10.19 -14.63 5.75
CA ARG A 294 10.54 -13.67 6.78
C ARG A 294 11.60 -12.69 6.27
N ALA A 295 11.35 -11.39 6.42
CA ALA A 295 12.29 -10.35 6.07
C ALA A 295 13.22 -10.05 7.26
N ILE A 296 14.52 -10.20 7.07
CA ILE A 296 15.55 -9.89 8.06
C ILE A 296 16.21 -8.56 7.67
N HIS A 297 16.09 -7.56 8.53
CA HIS A 297 16.62 -6.22 8.28
C HIS A 297 17.92 -6.00 9.05
N THR A 298 18.95 -5.43 8.37
CA THR A 298 20.26 -5.10 8.97
C THR A 298 20.33 -3.68 9.53
N PHE A 299 19.20 -2.97 9.56
CA PHE A 299 19.10 -1.60 10.08
C PHE A 299 17.80 -1.43 10.88
N GLN A 300 17.75 -0.34 11.67
CA GLN A 300 16.55 0.05 12.39
C GLN A 300 15.76 1.07 11.56
N PRO A 301 14.54 0.77 11.11
CA PRO A 301 13.71 1.71 10.36
C PRO A 301 13.35 2.95 11.17
N ASN A 302 13.30 4.10 10.52
CA ASN A 302 12.84 5.35 11.12
C ASN A 302 12.12 6.22 10.09
N LEU A 303 10.80 6.30 10.19
CA LEU A 303 9.95 7.02 9.24
C LEU A 303 10.24 8.53 9.17
N LYS A 304 10.79 9.13 10.24
CA LYS A 304 11.13 10.55 10.29
C LYS A 304 12.38 10.92 9.50
N LYS A 305 13.25 9.93 9.18
CA LYS A 305 14.53 10.14 8.49
C LYS A 305 14.45 10.13 6.97
N THR A 306 13.33 9.72 6.41
CA THR A 306 13.04 9.82 4.98
C THR A 306 12.00 10.90 4.70
N PHE A 307 11.67 11.12 3.44
CA PHE A 307 10.77 12.21 3.04
C PHE A 307 9.45 12.22 3.84
N ASN A 308 9.19 13.31 4.56
CA ASN A 308 7.90 13.59 5.20
C ASN A 308 7.69 15.10 5.40
N ARG A 309 6.40 15.54 5.42
CA ARG A 309 5.95 16.92 5.69
C ARG A 309 5.45 17.09 7.13
N GLY A 310 5.93 16.25 8.06
CA GLY A 310 5.27 15.98 9.32
C GLY A 310 4.13 14.96 9.12
N PHE A 311 3.73 14.27 10.19
CA PHE A 311 2.76 13.19 10.12
C PHE A 311 1.42 13.56 10.72
N THR A 312 0.38 12.92 10.20
CA THR A 312 -1.00 12.99 10.68
C THR A 312 -1.69 11.63 10.55
N ASN A 313 -2.60 11.29 11.46
CA ASN A 313 -3.55 10.19 11.27
C ASN A 313 -4.81 10.63 10.48
N TYR A 314 -4.78 11.84 9.95
CA TYR A 314 -5.81 12.48 9.14
C TYR A 314 -7.18 12.51 9.84
N PHE A 315 -8.16 11.73 9.36
CA PHE A 315 -9.49 11.68 9.95
C PHE A 315 -9.79 10.36 10.66
N LEU A 316 -8.81 9.45 10.81
CA LEU A 316 -9.05 8.11 11.35
C LEU A 316 -9.78 8.14 12.70
N ASN A 317 -9.29 8.97 13.62
CA ASN A 317 -9.87 9.16 14.97
C ASN A 317 -10.73 10.43 15.06
N GLY A 318 -11.34 10.83 13.93
CA GLY A 318 -12.14 12.06 13.84
C GLY A 318 -11.35 13.28 13.38
N ARG A 319 -11.99 14.43 13.44
CA ARG A 319 -11.41 15.70 12.94
C ARG A 319 -10.41 16.31 13.91
N GLN A 320 -9.26 16.66 13.35
CA GLN A 320 -8.20 17.38 14.05
C GLN A 320 -7.85 18.67 13.29
N PRO A 321 -7.50 19.78 14.00
CA PRO A 321 -7.14 21.04 13.34
C PRO A 321 -5.76 21.00 12.69
N ASP A 322 -4.82 20.19 13.23
CA ASP A 322 -3.40 20.15 12.88
C ASP A 322 -3.09 19.06 11.82
N ILE A 323 -3.88 19.00 10.74
CA ILE A 323 -3.64 18.09 9.61
C ILE A 323 -2.89 18.74 8.44
N ALA A 324 -2.77 20.08 8.46
CA ALA A 324 -2.21 20.87 7.38
C ALA A 324 -0.76 21.29 7.64
N SER A 325 -0.02 21.53 6.57
CA SER A 325 1.33 22.11 6.56
C SER A 325 1.28 23.44 5.81
N PHE A 326 0.85 24.50 6.51
CA PHE A 326 0.61 25.81 5.90
C PHE A 326 1.87 26.59 5.56
N ASP A 327 3.01 26.30 6.23
CA ASP A 327 4.26 27.03 6.04
C ASP A 327 5.14 26.47 4.93
N THR A 328 4.98 25.17 4.61
CA THR A 328 5.77 24.55 3.53
C THR A 328 5.10 23.32 2.92
N PRO A 329 5.18 23.14 1.59
CA PRO A 329 4.79 21.90 0.91
C PRO A 329 5.95 20.91 0.80
N LYS A 330 7.17 21.30 1.24
CA LYS A 330 8.39 20.49 1.14
C LYS A 330 8.59 19.60 2.36
N ALA A 331 9.48 18.62 2.26
CA ALA A 331 9.84 17.78 3.39
C ALA A 331 10.61 18.58 4.44
N MET A 332 10.18 18.48 5.69
CA MET A 332 10.91 18.98 6.85
C MET A 332 11.79 17.90 7.48
N GLY A 333 11.37 16.64 7.47
CA GLY A 333 12.10 15.54 8.07
C GLY A 333 12.01 15.50 9.60
N GLU A 334 13.11 15.12 10.24
CA GLU A 334 13.22 14.91 11.68
C GLU A 334 13.54 16.21 12.44
N TYR A 335 12.81 16.53 13.51
CA TYR A 335 13.22 17.61 14.41
C TYR A 335 14.51 17.23 15.15
N VAL A 336 15.56 18.06 15.03
CA VAL A 336 16.89 17.78 15.57
C VAL A 336 17.36 18.75 16.66
N GLY A 337 16.52 19.70 17.07
CA GLY A 337 16.83 20.62 18.16
C GLY A 337 16.64 22.09 17.80
N LYS A 338 17.20 22.98 18.64
CA LYS A 338 17.14 24.43 18.44
C LYS A 338 18.54 25.01 18.29
N VAL A 339 18.68 26.05 17.46
CA VAL A 339 19.90 26.85 17.38
C VAL A 339 20.18 27.45 18.74
N LYS A 340 21.37 27.17 19.29
CA LYS A 340 21.78 27.69 20.63
C LYS A 340 22.57 28.98 20.50
N GLU A 341 23.58 29.00 19.62
CA GLU A 341 24.56 30.07 19.50
C GLU A 341 25.09 30.13 18.06
N ILE A 342 25.25 31.32 17.53
CA ILE A 342 25.84 31.54 16.19
C ILE A 342 27.19 32.25 16.39
N ARG A 343 28.23 31.78 15.68
CA ARG A 343 29.57 32.40 15.71
C ARG A 343 29.93 32.97 14.33
N GLY A 344 29.69 34.27 14.20
CA GLY A 344 29.91 34.99 12.96
C GLY A 344 29.19 34.33 11.76
N ASN A 345 29.83 34.38 10.60
CA ASN A 345 29.32 33.78 9.37
C ASN A 345 29.89 32.37 9.12
N VAL A 346 30.37 31.65 10.14
CA VAL A 346 31.15 30.43 9.97
C VAL A 346 30.44 29.20 10.56
N SER A 347 29.84 29.31 11.74
CA SER A 347 29.30 28.14 12.46
C SER A 347 28.24 28.50 13.47
N PHE A 348 27.49 27.50 13.90
CA PHE A 348 26.52 27.62 14.98
C PHE A 348 26.48 26.32 15.81
N ASN A 349 25.96 26.44 17.06
CA ASN A 349 25.71 25.29 17.92
C ASN A 349 24.23 24.97 17.97
N VAL A 350 23.91 23.68 18.11
CA VAL A 350 22.54 23.16 18.29
C VAL A 350 22.38 22.61 19.71
N ALA A 351 21.29 22.98 20.35
CA ALA A 351 20.85 22.40 21.64
C ALA A 351 20.09 21.09 21.32
N THR A 352 20.79 19.96 21.42
CA THR A 352 20.24 18.66 20.99
C THR A 352 21.00 17.49 21.59
N VAL A 353 20.37 16.31 21.58
CA VAL A 353 20.99 14.99 21.79
C VAL A 353 21.21 14.24 20.47
N ALA A 354 20.72 14.77 19.35
CA ALA A 354 20.92 14.17 18.04
C ALA A 354 22.37 14.28 17.58
N SER A 355 22.90 13.26 16.93
CA SER A 355 24.18 13.28 16.24
C SER A 355 24.02 13.81 14.82
N PHE A 356 25.05 14.48 14.31
CA PHE A 356 25.10 14.98 12.95
C PHE A 356 26.24 14.35 12.17
N ALA A 357 26.11 14.34 10.85
CA ALA A 357 27.13 13.88 9.91
C ALA A 357 27.47 14.98 8.89
N ASN A 358 28.69 14.94 8.35
CA ASN A 358 29.04 15.76 7.20
C ASN A 358 28.15 15.38 6.02
N GLY A 359 27.56 16.37 5.38
CA GLY A 359 26.61 16.18 4.30
C GLY A 359 25.14 16.18 4.70
N ASP A 360 24.80 16.22 6.00
CA ASP A 360 23.40 16.35 6.45
C ASP A 360 22.73 17.58 5.82
N GLY A 361 21.50 17.40 5.35
CA GLY A 361 20.61 18.48 4.94
C GLY A 361 19.78 18.93 6.09
N LEU A 362 19.89 20.21 6.48
CA LEU A 362 19.08 20.82 7.53
C LEU A 362 18.18 21.91 6.96
N CYS A 363 17.05 22.15 7.65
CA CYS A 363 16.15 23.23 7.29
C CYS A 363 15.47 23.81 8.53
N PHE A 364 14.91 25.00 8.37
CA PHE A 364 14.16 25.73 9.40
C PHE A 364 13.09 26.61 8.74
N ILE A 365 12.07 27.00 9.49
CA ILE A 365 11.11 28.02 9.06
C ILE A 365 11.61 29.35 9.58
N ASN A 366 11.79 30.33 8.69
CA ASN A 366 12.21 31.67 9.04
C ASN A 366 11.04 32.54 9.58
N ASP A 367 11.33 33.77 9.95
CA ASP A 367 10.33 34.71 10.51
C ASP A 367 9.23 35.08 9.49
N GLU A 368 9.53 34.96 8.18
CA GLU A 368 8.58 35.17 7.08
C GLU A 368 7.72 33.92 6.78
N LYS A 369 7.86 32.86 7.61
CA LYS A 369 7.19 31.57 7.45
C LYS A 369 7.58 30.82 6.17
N GLU A 370 8.80 31.01 5.73
CA GLU A 370 9.38 30.29 4.59
C GLU A 370 10.38 29.22 5.02
N LEU A 371 10.41 28.11 4.30
CA LEU A 371 11.37 27.03 4.53
C LEU A 371 12.72 27.38 3.90
N GLU A 372 13.73 27.56 4.72
CA GLU A 372 15.12 27.65 4.30
C GLU A 372 15.87 26.35 4.57
N GLY A 373 16.63 25.89 3.59
CA GLY A 373 17.44 24.67 3.68
C GLY A 373 18.91 24.94 3.40
N PHE A 374 19.78 24.21 4.07
CA PHE A 374 21.23 24.29 3.87
C PHE A 374 21.88 22.92 4.11
N ARG A 375 23.11 22.75 3.62
CA ARG A 375 23.89 21.54 3.81
C ARG A 375 25.03 21.78 4.81
N VAL A 376 25.21 20.83 5.72
CA VAL A 376 26.31 20.82 6.69
C VAL A 376 27.57 20.30 6.02
N ASN A 377 28.63 21.11 5.97
CA ASN A 377 29.92 20.73 5.39
C ASN A 377 30.82 20.01 6.41
N ARG A 378 30.84 20.48 7.66
CA ARG A 378 31.66 19.88 8.72
C ARG A 378 30.91 19.89 10.06
N VAL A 379 31.12 18.84 10.84
CA VAL A 379 30.52 18.64 12.15
C VAL A 379 31.62 18.46 13.20
N GLU A 380 31.51 19.19 14.32
CA GLU A 380 32.35 19.03 15.51
C GLU A 380 31.43 18.94 16.75
N GLY A 381 31.02 17.71 17.10
CA GLY A 381 29.99 17.50 18.12
C GLY A 381 28.69 18.17 17.73
N ASN A 382 28.19 19.10 18.57
CA ASN A 382 26.97 19.88 18.30
C ASN A 382 27.27 21.21 17.57
N ARG A 383 28.51 21.47 17.16
CA ARG A 383 28.89 22.62 16.35
C ARG A 383 28.88 22.25 14.88
N LEU A 384 28.09 22.98 14.11
CA LEU A 384 27.86 22.75 12.71
C LEU A 384 28.46 23.88 11.86
N TYR A 385 29.14 23.50 10.80
CA TYR A 385 29.74 24.41 9.82
C TYR A 385 29.02 24.17 8.48
N PRO A 386 28.03 25.03 8.14
CA PRO A 386 27.36 24.92 6.84
C PRO A 386 28.29 25.31 5.70
N LEU A 387 28.01 24.85 4.48
CA LEU A 387 28.73 25.25 3.28
C LEU A 387 28.62 26.77 3.05
N ARG A 388 27.41 27.32 3.30
CA ARG A 388 27.11 28.74 3.33
C ARG A 388 26.19 28.99 4.52
N MET A 389 26.53 29.97 5.36
CA MET A 389 25.72 30.31 6.52
C MET A 389 24.35 30.85 6.09
N PRO A 390 23.23 30.28 6.57
CA PRO A 390 21.90 30.80 6.23
C PRO A 390 21.67 32.21 6.79
N GLU A 391 21.10 33.06 5.98
CA GLU A 391 20.99 34.51 6.26
C GLU A 391 19.99 34.80 7.38
N HIS A 392 18.89 34.05 7.43
CA HIS A 392 17.81 34.24 8.41
C HIS A 392 17.89 33.32 9.62
N LEU A 393 18.96 32.52 9.76
CA LEU A 393 19.12 31.65 10.93
C LEU A 393 19.38 32.50 12.20
N ARG A 394 18.62 32.22 13.27
CA ARG A 394 18.70 32.93 14.55
C ARG A 394 18.74 31.95 15.75
N PRO A 395 19.35 32.31 16.87
CA PRO A 395 19.23 31.54 18.11
C PRO A 395 17.76 31.31 18.49
N GLY A 396 17.44 30.12 19.00
CA GLY A 396 16.09 29.72 19.40
C GLY A 396 15.25 29.08 18.29
N MET A 397 15.61 29.22 16.99
CA MET A 397 14.90 28.60 15.89
C MET A 397 15.00 27.08 15.94
N ALA A 398 13.89 26.43 15.63
CA ALA A 398 13.80 24.97 15.50
C ALA A 398 14.47 24.51 14.20
N LEU A 399 15.32 23.49 14.31
CA LEU A 399 16.00 22.86 13.18
C LEU A 399 15.41 21.48 12.91
N TYR A 400 15.30 21.17 11.64
CA TYR A 400 14.86 19.88 11.13
C TYR A 400 15.91 19.32 10.19
N ARG A 401 16.05 17.99 10.16
CA ARG A 401 16.94 17.26 9.26
C ARG A 401 16.10 16.59 8.17
N ASN A 402 16.14 17.13 6.98
CA ASN A 402 15.41 16.60 5.82
C ASN A 402 16.25 15.65 4.95
N ASN A 403 17.55 15.51 5.25
CA ASN A 403 18.44 14.50 4.68
C ASN A 403 19.44 14.05 5.75
N ASP A 404 19.33 12.82 6.22
CA ASP A 404 20.29 12.18 7.15
C ASP A 404 21.31 11.40 6.33
N GLN A 405 22.50 11.98 6.12
CA GLN A 405 23.53 11.38 5.27
C GLN A 405 24.03 10.03 5.80
N ALA A 406 24.11 9.86 7.10
CA ALA A 406 24.53 8.58 7.70
C ALA A 406 23.48 7.50 7.45
N PHE A 407 22.21 7.82 7.56
CA PHE A 407 21.09 6.90 7.31
C PHE A 407 20.99 6.56 5.81
N GLU A 408 21.13 7.54 4.93
CA GLU A 408 21.19 7.32 3.48
C GLU A 408 22.31 6.37 3.09
N ASN A 409 23.49 6.50 3.70
CA ASN A 409 24.63 5.61 3.47
C ASN A 409 24.38 4.17 3.96
N ILE A 410 23.52 3.98 4.96
CA ILE A 410 23.07 2.64 5.38
C ILE A 410 22.12 2.08 4.33
N LEU A 411 21.09 2.85 3.94
CA LEU A 411 20.05 2.41 3.00
C LEU A 411 20.58 2.15 1.58
N SER A 412 21.66 2.81 1.16
CA SER A 412 22.27 2.58 -0.16
C SER A 412 22.89 1.18 -0.31
N LYS A 413 23.07 0.45 0.80
CA LYS A 413 23.60 -0.92 0.82
C LYS A 413 22.47 -1.95 0.73
N LYS A 414 22.83 -3.24 0.70
CA LYS A 414 21.88 -4.33 0.91
C LYS A 414 21.46 -4.35 2.39
N THR A 415 20.21 -4.01 2.66
CA THR A 415 19.69 -3.79 4.02
C THR A 415 18.64 -4.80 4.46
N ALA A 416 18.26 -5.71 3.58
CA ALA A 416 17.36 -6.80 3.92
C ALA A 416 17.69 -8.07 3.13
N SER A 417 17.24 -9.20 3.68
CA SER A 417 17.13 -10.49 2.99
C SER A 417 15.82 -11.14 3.38
N ARG A 418 15.16 -11.80 2.41
CA ARG A 418 13.93 -12.55 2.67
C ARG A 418 14.18 -14.02 2.45
N LYS A 419 13.76 -14.85 3.42
CA LYS A 419 13.89 -16.30 3.40
C LYS A 419 12.57 -16.94 3.79
N ILE A 420 12.26 -18.09 3.17
CA ILE A 420 11.10 -18.90 3.50
C ILE A 420 11.53 -19.96 4.49
N PRO A 421 11.05 -19.92 5.75
CA PRO A 421 11.36 -20.94 6.74
C PRO A 421 10.63 -22.24 6.40
N LEU A 422 11.38 -23.33 6.22
CA LEU A 422 10.84 -24.65 5.92
C LEU A 422 10.77 -25.51 7.18
N HIS A 423 9.66 -26.22 7.34
CA HIS A 423 9.48 -27.36 8.21
C HIS A 423 9.56 -28.62 7.39
N ILE A 424 10.47 -29.52 7.80
CA ILE A 424 10.76 -30.76 7.10
C ILE A 424 10.44 -31.90 8.03
N ARG A 425 9.55 -32.79 7.62
CA ARG A 425 9.27 -34.01 8.33
C ARG A 425 9.76 -35.20 7.51
N VAL A 426 10.55 -36.08 8.10
CA VAL A 426 11.06 -37.31 7.46
C VAL A 426 10.48 -38.50 8.17
N THR A 427 9.68 -39.30 7.49
CA THR A 427 8.98 -40.45 8.03
C THR A 427 9.50 -41.72 7.38
N PRO A 428 10.04 -42.72 8.14
CA PRO A 428 10.49 -43.96 7.58
C PRO A 428 9.34 -44.82 7.05
N GLN A 429 9.54 -45.49 5.92
CA GLN A 429 8.63 -46.47 5.37
C GLN A 429 9.31 -47.81 5.23
N TYR A 430 8.68 -48.84 5.79
CA TYR A 430 9.22 -50.17 5.87
C TYR A 430 8.58 -51.11 4.85
N SER A 431 9.39 -51.99 4.28
CA SER A 431 8.90 -53.11 3.46
C SER A 431 8.11 -54.12 4.28
N GLU A 432 7.42 -55.04 3.62
CA GLU A 432 6.71 -56.15 4.29
C GLU A 432 7.65 -57.03 5.14
N SER A 433 8.96 -57.05 4.82
CA SER A 433 9.98 -57.74 5.59
C SER A 433 10.49 -56.95 6.79
N GLY A 434 10.00 -55.72 7.02
CA GLY A 434 10.44 -54.85 8.11
C GLY A 434 11.74 -54.08 7.83
N ALA A 435 12.26 -54.13 6.60
CA ALA A 435 13.46 -53.38 6.22
C ALA A 435 13.11 -51.92 5.82
N LEU A 436 13.91 -50.95 6.26
CA LEU A 436 13.77 -49.55 5.85
C LEU A 436 14.29 -49.38 4.43
N GLN A 437 13.40 -49.12 3.48
CA GLN A 437 13.71 -48.97 2.06
C GLN A 437 13.35 -47.59 1.50
N GLN A 438 12.51 -46.82 2.19
CA GLN A 438 12.02 -45.55 1.69
C GLN A 438 11.81 -44.57 2.84
N VAL A 439 11.88 -43.29 2.56
CA VAL A 439 11.44 -42.24 3.46
C VAL A 439 10.45 -41.33 2.76
N LEU A 440 9.38 -40.94 3.44
CA LEU A 440 8.48 -39.88 3.01
C LEU A 440 8.98 -38.57 3.58
N ILE A 441 9.16 -37.57 2.72
CA ILE A 441 9.57 -36.21 3.09
C ILE A 441 8.37 -35.28 2.84
N GLU A 442 7.86 -34.71 3.93
CA GLU A 442 6.81 -33.70 3.93
C GLU A 442 7.44 -32.33 4.13
N ILE A 443 7.07 -31.36 3.28
CA ILE A 443 7.61 -30.01 3.27
C ILE A 443 6.49 -29.01 3.56
N GLY A 444 6.67 -28.19 4.58
CA GLY A 444 5.78 -27.08 4.92
C GLY A 444 6.52 -25.76 4.99
N ALA A 445 5.86 -24.66 4.65
CA ALA A 445 6.34 -23.30 4.91
C ALA A 445 5.65 -22.72 6.14
N SER A 446 6.43 -22.09 7.01
CA SER A 446 5.88 -21.29 8.10
C SER A 446 5.24 -20.02 7.53
N VAL A 447 3.97 -19.82 7.81
CA VAL A 447 3.26 -18.58 7.48
C VAL A 447 3.50 -17.60 8.62
N ASN A 448 4.67 -16.94 8.61
CA ASN A 448 5.06 -15.83 9.48
C ASN A 448 4.50 -15.84 10.92
N VAL A 449 4.88 -16.87 11.72
CA VAL A 449 4.75 -16.80 13.17
C VAL A 449 6.16 -16.54 13.73
N PRO A 450 6.39 -15.48 14.52
CA PRO A 450 7.66 -15.31 15.22
C PRO A 450 7.94 -16.51 16.10
N GLN A 451 9.20 -16.89 16.26
CA GLN A 451 9.62 -17.91 17.21
C GLN A 451 8.96 -17.68 18.57
N LEU A 452 8.06 -18.57 18.95
CA LEU A 452 7.57 -18.69 20.31
C LEU A 452 8.59 -19.55 21.07
N ASP A 453 9.47 -18.90 21.81
CA ASP A 453 10.60 -19.51 22.57
C ASP A 453 10.18 -20.49 23.66
N SER A 454 8.94 -20.96 23.75
CA SER A 454 8.50 -21.80 24.88
C SER A 454 7.28 -22.70 24.65
N MET A 455 7.13 -23.36 23.49
CA MET A 455 6.11 -24.40 23.36
C MET A 455 6.73 -25.78 23.19
N THR A 456 6.25 -26.72 24.01
CA THR A 456 6.70 -28.14 23.96
C THR A 456 6.31 -28.78 22.63
N THR A 457 7.20 -29.62 22.11
CA THR A 457 7.15 -30.27 20.78
C THR A 457 5.82 -30.98 20.44
N GLU A 458 5.10 -31.51 21.43
CA GLU A 458 3.83 -32.24 21.25
C GLU A 458 2.62 -31.29 21.06
N GLY A 459 2.64 -30.10 21.67
CA GLY A 459 1.57 -29.08 21.47
C GLY A 459 1.69 -28.33 20.17
N PHE A 460 2.85 -28.35 19.55
CA PHE A 460 3.17 -27.60 18.34
C PHE A 460 2.59 -28.26 17.07
N LEU A 461 2.54 -29.59 16.98
CA LEU A 461 2.07 -30.33 15.82
C LEU A 461 0.54 -30.42 15.68
N GLU A 462 -0.23 -30.15 16.75
CA GLU A 462 -1.71 -30.19 16.70
C GLU A 462 -2.38 -28.84 16.41
N LYS A 463 -1.64 -27.73 16.40
CA LYS A 463 -2.24 -26.37 16.40
C LYS A 463 -1.78 -25.44 15.27
N HIS A 464 -1.16 -25.90 14.21
CA HIS A 464 -0.43 -24.94 13.44
C HIS A 464 -0.45 -24.97 11.98
N LEU A 465 -0.57 -23.93 11.54
CA LEU A 465 -0.20 -22.81 10.68
C LEU A 465 1.04 -23.08 9.78
N PHE A 466 1.15 -24.34 9.29
CA PHE A 466 2.01 -24.66 8.16
C PHE A 466 1.17 -24.75 6.89
N TYR A 467 1.58 -23.99 5.89
CA TYR A 467 1.13 -24.24 4.55
C TYR A 467 1.90 -25.48 4.06
N LYS A 468 1.22 -26.62 3.86
CA LYS A 468 1.83 -27.77 3.21
C LYS A 468 2.23 -27.34 1.81
N ILE A 469 3.53 -27.31 1.51
CA ILE A 469 4.05 -26.98 0.19
C ILE A 469 3.89 -28.19 -0.71
N ASP A 470 4.55 -29.30 -0.35
CA ASP A 470 4.51 -30.56 -1.11
C ASP A 470 5.05 -31.72 -0.26
N GLU A 471 5.05 -32.92 -0.84
CA GLU A 471 5.66 -34.12 -0.28
C GLU A 471 6.20 -35.00 -1.38
N TYR A 472 7.26 -35.76 -1.10
CA TYR A 472 7.81 -36.76 -1.99
C TYR A 472 8.39 -37.94 -1.22
N SER A 473 8.52 -39.09 -1.90
CA SER A 473 9.17 -40.28 -1.36
C SER A 473 10.57 -40.45 -1.96
N TYR A 474 11.54 -40.79 -1.12
CA TYR A 474 12.90 -41.13 -1.54
C TYR A 474 13.16 -42.61 -1.31
N ASP A 475 13.47 -43.35 -2.38
CA ASP A 475 13.78 -44.76 -2.36
C ASP A 475 15.29 -44.98 -2.19
N PHE A 476 15.69 -45.79 -1.24
CA PHE A 476 17.10 -46.20 -1.08
C PHE A 476 17.42 -47.34 -2.03
N GLU A 477 18.59 -47.29 -2.67
CA GLU A 477 19.04 -48.36 -3.59
C GLU A 477 19.12 -49.74 -2.91
N ALA A 478 19.35 -49.79 -1.61
CA ALA A 478 19.36 -50.98 -0.75
C ALA A 478 18.79 -50.68 0.62
N PRO A 479 18.24 -51.66 1.35
CA PRO A 479 17.77 -51.47 2.71
C PRO A 479 18.88 -50.89 3.61
N LEU A 480 18.49 -49.89 4.43
CA LEU A 480 19.44 -49.24 5.32
C LEU A 480 19.82 -50.13 6.49
N GLU A 481 21.08 -50.05 6.87
CA GLU A 481 21.63 -50.76 8.03
C GLU A 481 21.44 -49.91 9.30
N LEU A 482 21.31 -50.61 10.45
CA LEU A 482 21.31 -49.96 11.77
C LEU A 482 22.67 -49.29 12.03
N ALA A 483 22.62 -48.05 12.48
CA ALA A 483 23.81 -47.30 12.83
C ALA A 483 24.40 -47.79 14.17
N ARG A 484 25.71 -47.74 14.28
CA ARG A 484 26.40 -48.06 15.57
C ARG A 484 26.12 -47.03 16.68
N ARG A 485 25.70 -45.85 16.30
CA ARG A 485 25.29 -44.72 17.18
C ARG A 485 24.14 -43.96 16.52
N PRO A 486 23.24 -43.36 17.30
CA PRO A 486 22.18 -42.54 16.72
C PRO A 486 22.71 -41.46 15.78
N GLN A 487 22.08 -41.31 14.64
CA GLN A 487 22.45 -40.38 13.55
C GLN A 487 21.56 -39.14 13.47
N GLY A 488 20.59 -39.00 14.37
CA GLY A 488 19.57 -37.96 14.29
C GLY A 488 20.15 -36.56 14.12
N ASP A 489 21.19 -36.21 14.90
CA ASP A 489 21.81 -34.87 14.78
C ASP A 489 22.52 -34.67 13.44
N ASN A 490 23.17 -35.71 12.89
CA ASN A 490 23.80 -35.63 11.57
C ASN A 490 22.75 -35.46 10.47
N ILE A 491 21.66 -36.24 10.52
CA ILE A 491 20.56 -36.13 9.54
C ILE A 491 19.95 -34.72 9.57
N ARG A 492 19.59 -34.23 10.75
CA ARG A 492 19.04 -32.85 10.90
C ARG A 492 20.03 -31.82 10.38
N GLN A 493 21.30 -31.90 10.74
CA GLN A 493 22.34 -30.96 10.31
C GLN A 493 22.55 -30.96 8.78
N GLN A 494 22.49 -32.13 8.12
CA GLN A 494 22.66 -32.19 6.67
C GLN A 494 21.45 -31.70 5.90
N LEU A 495 20.23 -32.02 6.36
CA LEU A 495 18.99 -31.59 5.71
C LEU A 495 18.67 -30.11 5.95
N SER A 496 19.17 -29.51 7.05
CA SER A 496 18.97 -28.10 7.34
C SER A 496 19.83 -27.13 6.50
N LYS A 497 20.79 -27.61 5.71
CA LYS A 497 21.70 -26.77 4.91
C LYS A 497 21.06 -26.27 3.62
N MET A 498 20.38 -25.14 3.66
CA MET A 498 19.68 -24.55 2.50
C MET A 498 20.58 -23.74 1.55
N GLY A 499 21.82 -23.46 1.91
CA GLY A 499 22.79 -22.73 1.06
C GLY A 499 22.32 -21.33 0.67
N ASN A 500 22.54 -20.96 -0.60
CA ASN A 500 22.16 -19.65 -1.14
C ASN A 500 20.74 -19.62 -1.75
N THR A 501 19.88 -20.57 -1.39
CA THR A 501 18.49 -20.61 -1.86
C THR A 501 17.64 -19.54 -1.17
N ILE A 502 16.38 -19.39 -1.59
CA ILE A 502 15.39 -18.54 -0.92
C ILE A 502 14.87 -19.16 0.39
N PHE A 503 15.29 -20.37 0.71
CA PHE A 503 14.84 -21.10 1.89
C PHE A 503 15.81 -20.94 3.07
N GLU A 504 15.26 -21.08 4.28
CA GLU A 504 15.96 -21.38 5.52
C GLU A 504 15.26 -22.59 6.17
N CYS A 505 15.94 -23.32 7.00
CA CYS A 505 15.33 -24.44 7.70
C CYS A 505 14.98 -24.02 9.12
N ASP A 506 13.69 -24.04 9.46
CA ASP A 506 13.22 -23.80 10.83
C ASP A 506 13.36 -25.10 11.67
N GLU A 507 12.91 -26.22 11.12
CA GLU A 507 12.93 -27.49 11.85
C GLU A 507 13.02 -28.70 10.91
N VAL A 508 13.74 -29.74 11.38
CA VAL A 508 13.73 -31.09 10.79
C VAL A 508 13.26 -32.09 11.85
N VAL A 509 12.07 -32.64 11.63
CA VAL A 509 11.46 -33.66 12.49
C VAL A 509 11.73 -35.04 11.89
N LEU A 510 12.40 -35.92 12.65
CA LEU A 510 12.60 -37.30 12.29
C LEU A 510 11.51 -38.12 13.00
N ALA A 511 10.62 -38.76 12.25
CA ALA A 511 9.58 -39.61 12.79
C ALA A 511 10.09 -41.06 13.01
N GLY A 512 9.45 -41.77 13.92
CA GLY A 512 9.78 -43.15 14.21
C GLY A 512 11.20 -43.34 14.77
N ASP A 513 11.88 -44.38 14.30
CA ASP A 513 13.21 -44.78 14.72
C ASP A 513 14.29 -44.47 13.67
N LEU A 514 14.04 -43.57 12.75
CA LEU A 514 14.95 -43.20 11.66
C LEU A 514 16.35 -42.79 12.13
N GLU A 515 16.46 -42.21 13.31
CA GLU A 515 17.74 -41.85 13.91
C GLU A 515 18.66 -43.03 14.20
N ASN A 516 18.12 -44.26 14.26
CA ASN A 516 18.87 -45.49 14.50
C ASN A 516 19.47 -46.07 13.21
N TYR A 517 19.21 -45.51 12.05
CA TYR A 517 19.74 -46.01 10.77
C TYR A 517 20.90 -45.15 10.27
N PHE A 518 21.82 -45.78 9.56
CA PHE A 518 22.94 -45.11 8.92
C PHE A 518 22.56 -44.65 7.51
N ILE A 519 22.51 -43.32 7.29
CA ILE A 519 22.32 -42.71 5.98
C ILE A 519 23.63 -42.01 5.57
N PRO A 520 24.25 -42.40 4.45
CA PRO A 520 25.46 -41.73 3.96
C PRO A 520 25.24 -40.24 3.70
N ASN A 521 26.24 -39.40 3.95
CA ASN A 521 26.14 -37.95 3.70
C ASN A 521 25.92 -37.60 2.22
N SER A 522 26.36 -38.44 1.29
CA SER A 522 26.06 -38.31 -0.14
C SER A 522 24.55 -38.40 -0.41
N VAL A 523 23.90 -39.42 0.18
CA VAL A 523 22.46 -39.65 0.10
C VAL A 523 21.67 -38.49 0.76
N LEU A 524 22.08 -38.07 1.97
CA LEU A 524 21.48 -36.91 2.61
C LEU A 524 21.60 -35.60 1.79
N SER A 525 22.69 -35.48 1.02
CA SER A 525 22.90 -34.34 0.12
C SER A 525 22.02 -34.42 -1.13
N GLU A 526 21.70 -35.63 -1.58
CA GLU A 526 20.76 -35.86 -2.66
C GLU A 526 19.33 -35.57 -2.22
N ILE A 527 18.87 -36.16 -1.14
CA ILE A 527 17.57 -35.89 -0.50
C ILE A 527 17.37 -34.36 -0.32
N ARG A 528 18.39 -33.65 0.16
CA ARG A 528 18.32 -32.19 0.33
C ARG A 528 18.16 -31.43 -0.97
N ARG A 529 18.79 -31.87 -2.06
CA ARG A 529 18.65 -31.26 -3.39
C ARG A 529 17.23 -31.43 -3.92
N ASP A 530 16.71 -32.65 -3.83
CA ASP A 530 15.37 -32.99 -4.24
C ASP A 530 14.32 -32.24 -3.39
N LEU A 531 14.57 -32.08 -2.07
CA LEU A 531 13.75 -31.29 -1.16
C LEU A 531 13.68 -29.82 -1.60
N ILE A 532 14.80 -29.21 -1.98
CA ILE A 532 14.84 -27.80 -2.43
C ILE A 532 14.11 -27.65 -3.76
N GLU A 533 14.26 -28.60 -4.68
CA GLU A 533 13.58 -28.62 -5.97
C GLU A 533 12.06 -28.77 -5.76
N THR A 534 11.63 -29.78 -5.00
CA THR A 534 10.21 -29.99 -4.66
C THR A 534 9.58 -28.79 -3.94
N ALA A 535 10.31 -28.17 -3.02
CA ALA A 535 9.82 -26.95 -2.34
C ALA A 535 9.63 -25.79 -3.33
N THR A 536 10.54 -25.65 -4.29
CA THR A 536 10.47 -24.57 -5.31
C THR A 536 9.29 -24.79 -6.24
N GLU A 537 9.12 -26.01 -6.75
CA GLU A 537 7.98 -26.37 -7.61
C GLU A 537 6.65 -26.29 -6.87
N GLY A 538 6.61 -26.73 -5.62
CA GLY A 538 5.43 -26.69 -4.77
C GLY A 538 4.92 -25.27 -4.55
N ILE A 539 5.84 -24.31 -4.30
CA ILE A 539 5.46 -22.89 -4.19
C ILE A 539 4.91 -22.35 -5.51
N GLN A 540 5.56 -22.68 -6.64
CA GLN A 540 5.06 -22.28 -7.95
C GLN A 540 3.65 -22.84 -8.22
N ASN A 541 3.43 -24.09 -7.90
CA ASN A 541 2.12 -24.75 -8.03
C ASN A 541 1.05 -24.06 -7.15
N ILE A 542 1.40 -23.59 -5.94
CA ILE A 542 0.48 -22.83 -5.08
C ILE A 542 0.11 -21.50 -5.74
N VAL A 543 1.09 -20.78 -6.28
CA VAL A 543 0.87 -19.53 -7.00
C VAL A 543 -0.03 -19.79 -8.21
N ASP A 544 0.30 -20.76 -9.04
CA ASP A 544 -0.46 -21.07 -10.25
C ASP A 544 -1.90 -21.48 -9.94
N ARG A 545 -2.13 -22.28 -8.89
CA ARG A 545 -3.49 -22.66 -8.45
C ARG A 545 -4.26 -21.47 -7.90
N SER A 546 -3.63 -20.54 -7.20
CA SER A 546 -4.30 -19.33 -6.72
C SER A 546 -4.71 -18.42 -7.89
N LEU A 547 -3.93 -18.40 -8.96
CA LEU A 547 -4.24 -17.69 -10.19
C LEU A 547 -5.40 -18.34 -10.97
N VAL A 548 -5.51 -19.69 -10.94
CA VAL A 548 -6.56 -20.46 -11.64
C VAL A 548 -7.86 -20.52 -10.84
N LYS A 549 -7.84 -20.55 -9.50
CA LYS A 549 -9.07 -20.60 -8.69
C LYS A 549 -10.00 -19.42 -8.91
N GLY A 550 -9.45 -18.23 -9.10
CA GLY A 550 -10.25 -17.05 -9.48
C GLY A 550 -10.93 -17.19 -10.85
N VAL A 551 -10.40 -18.06 -11.71
CA VAL A 551 -10.91 -18.27 -13.07
C VAL A 551 -11.97 -19.36 -13.17
N VAL A 552 -11.85 -20.45 -12.39
CA VAL A 552 -12.66 -21.67 -12.62
C VAL A 552 -13.94 -21.73 -11.79
N GLU A 553 -13.96 -21.23 -10.58
CA GLU A 553 -15.16 -21.35 -9.70
C GLU A 553 -16.17 -20.22 -9.88
N GLU A 554 -15.75 -19.00 -10.25
CA GLU A 554 -16.67 -17.87 -10.45
C GLU A 554 -17.14 -17.68 -11.89
N ILE A 555 -16.31 -18.01 -12.90
CA ILE A 555 -16.70 -17.89 -14.32
C ILE A 555 -17.73 -18.95 -14.70
N PHE A 556 -17.70 -20.14 -14.09
CA PHE A 556 -18.66 -21.22 -14.37
C PHE A 556 -19.81 -21.35 -13.38
N SER A 557 -19.74 -20.76 -12.20
CA SER A 557 -20.82 -20.84 -11.21
C SER A 557 -21.78 -19.64 -11.22
N ALA A 558 -21.41 -18.52 -11.81
CA ALA A 558 -22.35 -17.47 -12.19
C ALA A 558 -22.06 -17.09 -13.64
N PRO A 559 -22.85 -17.54 -14.61
CA PRO A 559 -22.88 -16.84 -15.86
C PRO A 559 -23.19 -15.39 -15.48
N TYR A 560 -22.25 -14.49 -15.75
CA TYR A 560 -22.51 -13.06 -15.66
C TYR A 560 -23.68 -12.80 -16.62
N GLN A 561 -24.89 -12.86 -16.07
CA GLN A 561 -26.12 -12.58 -16.79
C GLN A 561 -26.21 -11.08 -16.96
N LEU A 562 -25.33 -10.54 -17.82
CA LEU A 562 -25.54 -9.22 -18.42
C LEU A 562 -26.95 -9.09 -19.06
N ASN A 563 -27.61 -10.23 -19.33
CA ASN A 563 -28.93 -10.31 -19.92
C ASN A 563 -30.05 -10.76 -18.97
N GLN A 564 -29.74 -10.97 -17.65
CA GLN A 564 -30.73 -11.35 -16.67
C GLN A 564 -30.51 -10.70 -15.26
N ALA A 565 -29.75 -9.65 -15.10
CA ALA A 565 -30.20 -8.61 -14.21
C ALA A 565 -31.56 -8.22 -14.81
N GLY A 566 -32.61 -8.90 -14.34
CA GLY A 566 -33.96 -8.50 -14.67
C GLY A 566 -33.97 -7.01 -14.48
N GLU A 567 -34.69 -6.28 -15.32
CA GLU A 567 -34.96 -4.87 -15.29
C GLU A 567 -35.17 -4.35 -13.85
N HIS A 568 -34.16 -4.44 -12.99
CA HIS A 568 -33.99 -3.49 -11.93
C HIS A 568 -33.54 -2.24 -12.69
N GLU A 569 -34.49 -1.49 -13.18
CA GLU A 569 -34.33 -0.06 -13.40
C GLU A 569 -33.69 0.47 -12.11
N LEU A 570 -32.35 0.52 -12.08
CA LEU A 570 -31.66 1.23 -11.03
C LEU A 570 -32.24 2.65 -11.08
N ASN A 571 -32.92 3.04 -10.03
CA ASN A 571 -33.53 4.34 -9.92
C ASN A 571 -32.42 5.35 -10.24
N PRO A 572 -32.61 6.37 -11.09
CA PRO A 572 -31.61 7.40 -11.34
C PRO A 572 -31.03 8.03 -10.07
N GLU A 573 -31.76 7.96 -8.96
CA GLU A 573 -31.28 8.37 -7.62
C GLU A 573 -30.22 7.44 -7.02
N GLU A 574 -30.11 6.20 -7.49
CA GLU A 574 -29.13 5.22 -6.97
C GLU A 574 -27.69 5.46 -7.42
N PHE A 575 -27.47 6.26 -8.47
CA PHE A 575 -26.11 6.68 -8.90
C PHE A 575 -25.62 7.96 -8.22
N VAL A 576 -26.45 8.60 -7.43
CA VAL A 576 -26.06 9.85 -6.74
C VAL A 576 -25.33 9.51 -5.43
N TRP A 577 -24.07 9.09 -5.53
CA TRP A 577 -23.22 8.72 -4.37
C TRP A 577 -23.04 9.86 -3.36
N GLN A 578 -23.06 11.09 -3.87
CA GLN A 578 -23.01 12.34 -3.13
C GLN A 578 -23.84 13.40 -3.86
N PRO A 579 -24.44 14.39 -3.18
CA PRO A 579 -25.28 15.42 -3.82
C PRO A 579 -24.59 16.17 -4.98
N ALA A 580 -23.25 16.26 -4.93
CA ALA A 580 -22.47 16.90 -5.97
C ALA A 580 -22.56 16.18 -7.33
N TYR A 581 -22.73 14.86 -7.37
CA TYR A 581 -22.84 14.08 -8.62
C TYR A 581 -24.11 14.43 -9.39
N GLY A 582 -25.23 14.65 -8.67
CA GLY A 582 -26.48 15.11 -9.31
C GLY A 582 -26.40 16.52 -9.87
N LYS A 583 -25.56 17.39 -9.28
CA LYS A 583 -25.37 18.78 -9.74
C LYS A 583 -24.27 18.93 -10.80
N TRP A 584 -23.27 18.07 -10.76
CA TRP A 584 -22.07 18.11 -11.59
C TRP A 584 -21.80 16.73 -12.19
N PRO A 585 -22.53 16.30 -13.25
CA PRO A 585 -22.42 14.93 -13.80
C PRO A 585 -21.04 14.59 -14.38
N TYR A 586 -20.20 15.56 -14.75
CA TYR A 586 -18.81 15.29 -15.16
C TYR A 586 -17.98 14.59 -14.07
N LEU A 587 -18.44 14.57 -12.80
CA LEU A 587 -17.81 13.82 -11.71
C LEU A 587 -17.80 12.30 -11.94
N TYR A 588 -18.62 11.77 -12.83
CA TYR A 588 -18.59 10.36 -13.24
C TYR A 588 -17.38 10.03 -14.13
N ASN A 589 -16.65 11.04 -14.62
CA ASN A 589 -15.43 10.86 -15.42
C ASN A 589 -15.64 10.05 -16.71
N ILE A 590 -16.72 10.28 -17.44
CA ILE A 590 -17.06 9.56 -18.67
C ILE A 590 -16.29 10.16 -19.84
N ALA A 591 -15.24 9.48 -20.32
CA ALA A 591 -14.31 10.02 -21.32
C ALA A 591 -14.28 9.23 -22.65
N ASN A 592 -15.04 8.12 -22.75
CA ASN A 592 -15.09 7.27 -23.94
C ASN A 592 -16.48 6.65 -24.11
N ARG A 593 -16.74 6.08 -25.29
CA ARG A 593 -18.05 5.51 -25.66
C ARG A 593 -18.40 4.26 -24.85
N SER A 594 -17.41 3.47 -24.48
CA SER A 594 -17.64 2.27 -23.65
C SER A 594 -18.09 2.66 -22.24
N ALA A 595 -17.51 3.73 -21.65
CA ALA A 595 -17.97 4.29 -20.38
C ALA A 595 -19.38 4.87 -20.50
N GLU A 596 -19.68 5.61 -21.58
CA GLU A 596 -21.02 6.10 -21.86
C GLU A 596 -22.04 4.95 -21.97
N HIS A 597 -21.69 3.89 -22.73
CA HIS A 597 -22.52 2.70 -22.88
C HIS A 597 -22.74 2.00 -21.52
N PHE A 598 -21.66 1.82 -20.74
CA PHE A 598 -21.74 1.27 -19.39
C PHE A 598 -22.76 1.98 -18.51
N TYR A 599 -22.68 3.29 -18.38
CA TYR A 599 -23.59 4.06 -17.53
C TYR A 599 -25.03 4.06 -18.08
N LYS A 600 -25.24 4.08 -19.40
CA LYS A 600 -26.58 3.96 -20.02
C LYS A 600 -27.26 2.64 -19.72
N THR A 601 -26.52 1.53 -19.87
CA THR A 601 -27.02 0.18 -19.57
C THR A 601 -27.33 -0.03 -18.09
N HIS A 602 -26.69 0.75 -17.21
CA HIS A 602 -26.99 0.74 -15.78
C HIS A 602 -28.05 1.78 -15.38
N GLY A 603 -28.80 2.37 -16.34
CA GLY A 603 -29.97 3.20 -16.08
C GLY A 603 -29.71 4.71 -16.00
N MET A 604 -28.50 5.20 -16.23
CA MET A 604 -28.22 6.64 -16.24
C MET A 604 -28.86 7.31 -17.47
N LYS A 605 -29.78 8.25 -17.25
CA LYS A 605 -30.54 8.93 -18.31
C LYS A 605 -29.83 10.18 -18.85
N HIS A 606 -29.10 10.89 -18.00
CA HIS A 606 -28.38 12.10 -18.36
C HIS A 606 -26.87 11.89 -18.18
N ILE A 607 -26.15 11.95 -19.28
CA ILE A 607 -24.70 11.75 -19.32
C ILE A 607 -24.03 13.04 -19.78
N GLU A 608 -23.07 13.50 -18.99
CA GLU A 608 -22.16 14.57 -19.39
C GLU A 608 -20.74 13.98 -19.55
N PRO A 609 -19.98 14.47 -20.54
CA PRO A 609 -18.60 14.06 -20.69
C PRO A 609 -17.75 14.47 -19.48
N ALA A 610 -16.63 13.76 -19.27
CA ALA A 610 -15.64 14.12 -18.26
C ALA A 610 -15.15 15.55 -18.44
N PHE A 611 -14.77 16.19 -17.33
CA PHE A 611 -14.26 17.58 -17.32
C PHE A 611 -13.07 17.78 -18.28
N GLU A 612 -12.27 16.75 -18.47
CA GLU A 612 -11.11 16.72 -19.36
C GLU A 612 -11.50 16.66 -20.85
N VAL A 613 -12.71 16.19 -21.15
CA VAL A 613 -13.24 16.13 -22.52
C VAL A 613 -13.95 17.42 -22.87
N GLU A 614 -14.79 17.91 -21.95
CA GLU A 614 -15.53 19.17 -22.14
C GLU A 614 -15.64 19.93 -20.83
N GLN A 615 -14.89 21.03 -20.71
CA GLN A 615 -14.94 21.85 -19.50
C GLN A 615 -16.27 22.60 -19.40
N PRO A 616 -16.93 22.57 -18.24
CA PRO A 616 -18.18 23.33 -18.03
C PRO A 616 -17.98 24.82 -18.24
N LYS A 617 -18.98 25.49 -18.85
CA LYS A 617 -18.99 26.95 -19.00
C LYS A 617 -19.35 27.61 -17.67
N GLY A 618 -18.60 28.64 -17.29
CA GLY A 618 -18.84 29.41 -16.06
C GLY A 618 -18.23 28.81 -14.81
N GLU A 619 -18.86 29.03 -13.66
CA GLU A 619 -18.40 28.48 -12.38
C GLU A 619 -18.51 26.94 -12.39
N SER A 620 -17.47 26.27 -11.96
CA SER A 620 -17.43 24.80 -11.88
C SER A 620 -16.78 24.32 -10.58
N LEU A 621 -17.26 23.21 -10.05
CA LEU A 621 -16.68 22.54 -8.89
C LEU A 621 -15.37 21.87 -9.31
N ILE A 622 -14.25 22.32 -8.75
CA ILE A 622 -12.92 21.79 -9.11
C ILE A 622 -12.26 20.94 -8.02
N MET A 623 -12.73 21.03 -6.77
CA MET A 623 -12.26 20.19 -5.67
C MET A 623 -13.36 20.02 -4.62
N GLN A 624 -13.42 18.79 -4.06
CA GLN A 624 -14.19 18.47 -2.86
C GLN A 624 -13.24 18.03 -1.76
N CYS A 625 -13.24 18.72 -0.61
CA CYS A 625 -12.28 18.50 0.46
C CYS A 625 -12.97 18.21 1.80
N ARG A 626 -12.58 17.14 2.47
CA ARG A 626 -12.95 16.95 3.89
C ARG A 626 -12.12 17.88 4.80
N HIS A 627 -10.94 18.31 4.35
CA HIS A 627 -10.18 19.40 4.95
C HIS A 627 -11.01 20.70 4.90
N CYS A 628 -10.99 21.48 5.99
CA CYS A 628 -11.70 22.75 6.09
C CYS A 628 -10.75 23.82 6.61
N ILE A 629 -10.43 24.82 5.78
CA ILE A 629 -9.52 25.92 6.14
C ILE A 629 -10.04 26.67 7.37
N ARG A 630 -11.35 26.95 7.46
CA ARG A 630 -11.92 27.61 8.67
C ARG A 630 -11.64 26.82 9.95
N TYR A 631 -11.74 25.49 9.90
CA TYR A 631 -11.45 24.65 11.07
C TYR A 631 -9.98 24.67 11.44
N SER A 632 -9.10 24.54 10.46
CA SER A 632 -7.64 24.56 10.70
C SER A 632 -7.11 25.92 11.15
N LEU A 633 -7.78 27.02 10.79
CA LEU A 633 -7.48 28.36 11.29
C LEU A 633 -8.16 28.68 12.64
N GLY A 634 -8.95 27.75 13.21
CA GLY A 634 -9.59 27.92 14.52
C GLY A 634 -10.93 28.69 14.50
N TYR A 635 -11.58 28.82 13.34
CA TYR A 635 -12.83 29.58 13.18
C TYR A 635 -14.08 28.72 12.94
N CYS A 636 -14.02 27.42 13.22
CA CYS A 636 -15.21 26.55 13.10
C CYS A 636 -16.09 26.63 14.35
N VAL A 637 -17.13 27.45 14.32
CA VAL A 637 -18.07 27.63 15.45
C VAL A 637 -18.75 26.31 15.86
N LYS A 638 -19.12 25.45 14.88
CA LYS A 638 -19.71 24.12 15.15
C LYS A 638 -18.84 23.24 16.04
N ARG A 639 -17.52 23.51 16.10
CA ARG A 639 -16.53 22.74 16.87
C ARG A 639 -15.81 23.58 17.93
N GLY A 640 -16.46 24.64 18.44
CA GLY A 640 -15.94 25.46 19.53
C GLY A 640 -14.87 26.48 19.12
N GLY A 641 -14.67 26.70 17.83
CA GLY A 641 -13.77 27.74 17.31
C GLY A 641 -14.35 29.16 17.43
N LYS A 642 -13.49 30.16 17.21
CA LYS A 642 -13.87 31.57 17.21
C LYS A 642 -14.89 31.87 16.12
N LYS A 643 -15.79 32.85 16.39
CA LYS A 643 -16.68 33.38 15.36
C LYS A 643 -15.86 34.16 14.31
N PRO A 644 -15.97 33.85 13.02
CA PRO A 644 -15.30 34.65 11.99
C PRO A 644 -15.74 36.11 12.00
N GLN A 645 -14.79 37.02 11.73
CA GLN A 645 -15.07 38.45 11.56
C GLN A 645 -15.17 38.86 10.07
N TRP A 646 -14.80 37.94 9.16
CA TRP A 646 -14.88 38.15 7.72
C TRP A 646 -16.28 37.91 7.17
N LYS A 647 -16.50 38.37 5.94
CA LYS A 647 -17.74 38.19 5.21
C LYS A 647 -17.61 37.13 4.13
N GLU A 648 -18.50 36.14 4.15
CA GLU A 648 -18.58 35.10 3.11
C GLU A 648 -19.12 35.64 1.77
N PRO A 649 -18.82 35.04 0.60
CA PRO A 649 -17.90 33.89 0.47
C PRO A 649 -16.44 34.28 0.62
N LEU A 650 -15.61 33.27 0.98
CA LEU A 650 -14.16 33.39 0.95
C LEU A 650 -13.61 32.95 -0.41
N PHE A 651 -12.44 33.49 -0.74
CA PHE A 651 -11.72 33.15 -1.97
C PHE A 651 -10.28 32.77 -1.66
N LEU A 652 -9.78 31.75 -2.35
CA LEU A 652 -8.36 31.51 -2.51
C LEU A 652 -7.88 32.29 -3.73
N GLU A 653 -6.83 33.08 -3.59
CA GLU A 653 -6.22 33.83 -4.68
C GLU A 653 -4.77 33.40 -4.90
N LEU A 654 -4.42 33.07 -6.12
CA LEU A 654 -3.03 32.82 -6.53
C LEU A 654 -2.28 34.12 -6.77
N GLY A 655 -0.95 34.08 -6.73
CA GLY A 655 -0.11 35.25 -6.98
C GLY A 655 -0.25 35.88 -8.38
N ASP A 656 -0.88 35.19 -9.32
CA ASP A 656 -1.24 35.71 -10.66
C ASP A 656 -2.66 36.31 -10.74
N GLY A 657 -3.35 36.42 -9.60
CA GLY A 657 -4.69 37.02 -9.49
C GLY A 657 -5.86 36.08 -9.79
N ARG A 658 -5.63 34.82 -10.13
CA ARG A 658 -6.71 33.84 -10.29
C ARG A 658 -7.36 33.53 -8.94
N ARG A 659 -8.71 33.59 -8.90
CA ARG A 659 -9.51 33.39 -7.70
C ARG A 659 -10.36 32.14 -7.77
N PHE A 660 -10.56 31.51 -6.61
CA PHE A 660 -11.36 30.31 -6.43
C PHE A 660 -12.28 30.50 -5.25
N ARG A 661 -13.58 30.40 -5.47
CA ARG A 661 -14.59 30.57 -4.43
C ARG A 661 -14.62 29.33 -3.52
N LEU A 662 -14.65 29.57 -2.21
CA LEU A 662 -14.85 28.52 -1.22
C LEU A 662 -16.31 28.46 -0.80
N ASP A 663 -16.84 27.25 -0.74
CA ASP A 663 -18.14 26.93 -0.18
C ASP A 663 -17.99 25.91 0.94
N PHE A 664 -18.60 26.22 2.10
CA PHE A 664 -18.46 25.40 3.29
C PHE A 664 -19.77 24.67 3.61
N ASN A 665 -19.94 23.45 3.14
CA ASN A 665 -21.04 22.58 3.55
C ASN A 665 -20.82 22.10 4.99
N CYS A 666 -21.29 22.88 5.97
CA CYS A 666 -21.13 22.57 7.39
C CYS A 666 -21.98 21.38 7.85
N ALA A 667 -23.03 20.98 7.14
CA ALA A 667 -23.81 19.80 7.46
C ALA A 667 -22.95 18.52 7.32
N GLU A 668 -22.26 18.39 6.20
CA GLU A 668 -21.39 17.26 5.87
C GLU A 668 -19.92 17.48 6.31
N CYS A 669 -19.61 18.66 6.86
CA CYS A 669 -18.24 19.06 7.17
C CYS A 669 -17.31 18.95 5.93
N GLN A 670 -17.72 19.48 4.80
CA GLN A 670 -16.99 19.48 3.54
C GLN A 670 -16.75 20.91 3.06
N MET A 671 -15.58 21.14 2.49
CA MET A 671 -15.24 22.40 1.80
C MET A 671 -15.10 22.12 0.30
N ASN A 672 -15.84 22.85 -0.49
CA ASN A 672 -15.81 22.79 -1.94
C ASN A 672 -15.04 23.99 -2.49
N VAL A 673 -14.25 23.78 -3.54
CA VAL A 673 -13.53 24.83 -4.26
C VAL A 673 -14.10 24.94 -5.65
N TYR A 674 -14.51 26.16 -6.02
CA TYR A 674 -15.10 26.47 -7.32
C TYR A 674 -14.16 27.38 -8.11
N SER A 675 -14.03 27.11 -9.42
CA SER A 675 -13.42 28.09 -10.32
C SER A 675 -14.37 29.27 -10.47
N THR A 676 -13.89 30.50 -10.33
CA THR A 676 -14.61 31.70 -10.77
C THR A 676 -14.45 31.85 -12.29
N LYS A 677 -15.29 32.67 -12.89
CA LYS A 677 -15.30 32.93 -14.35
C LYS A 677 -13.96 33.44 -14.87
#